data_20ac54fc7cf190d111d7f27b3be486cc
#
_entry.id   20ac54fc7cf190d111d7f27b3be486cc
#
_cell.length_a   1.000
_cell.length_b   1.000
_cell.length_c   1.000
_cell.angle_alpha   90.00
_cell.angle_beta   90.00
_cell.angle_gamma   90.00
#
_symmetry.space_group_name_H-M   'P 1'
#
loop_
_entity.id
_entity.type
_entity.pdbx_description
1 polymer ?
#
loop_
_entity_poly.entity_id
_entity_poly.type
_entity_poly.pdbx_seq_one_letter_code
_entity_poly.pdbx_strand_id
1 'polypeptide(L)'
;MIEPMKFVSISGPRDDLDRMVNQVLCRYEIHLENALTELKSVSKLIPCPGTNPYREPYEAAEKLTALCSEGTKAVCTPSPASMTAEEAIAFVQEIKKAMEAADAEKEALKQKLKDTHALYEQVNLYRELDFSIPELLKFRHIKYRFGRVLKELYSQLEAFAESSEDTILYKCHETDHYVTLIYFVPGPVSERIDAAFSSLQFERIILPDQYTGTPTEEIRRLEKELEDIKSQITQLDAREKTYLEDQKPALLQAVEVLGSYNANFNVRRCAAVTDKKEHPFYILCGWTTETDARALQKELEEDASTFFVIEDSREHVTSTPPTRLKNPALLRPFEMFVKMYGLPAYNEFDPTLLIAVTYSLFFGFMFGDVGQGLLLLIGGFLLYRFKKLDLAAIISCCGFCSTIFGFLFGSVFGFEDVIPALWLRPAEAMTALPFVGRLNTVFVTAIALGMGMILLTMIVNMAVSFKCRDTEKTWFDTNGLAGFIFYLSLAAVIILYMTGRPLPATAVLAVMFVVPLLLIFLKEPLAALVERRGPELSGGAMFFVEGFFELFEVLLSYFSNTLSFVRVGAFAVSHAAMMQVVLMLSGAETGHISIPVIVLGNLFVCGMEGLVVGIQVLRLEYYELFSRFYRGTGREFKPFLKKQTF
;
A
#
# COMPACT_ATOMS: atom_id res chain seq x y z
N MET A 1 -2.52 24.40 -2.85
CA MET A 1 -1.40 25.38 -2.79
C MET A 1 -0.31 24.82 -1.92
N ILE A 2 0.96 25.04 -2.30
CA ILE A 2 2.12 24.65 -1.49
C ILE A 2 2.27 25.65 -0.35
N GLU A 3 2.34 25.15 0.90
CA GLU A 3 2.52 26.00 2.09
C GLU A 3 3.98 26.48 2.16
N PRO A 4 4.23 27.77 2.44
CA PRO A 4 5.58 28.28 2.53
C PRO A 4 6.31 27.70 3.75
N MET A 5 7.51 27.16 3.50
CA MET A 5 8.37 26.54 4.50
C MET A 5 9.57 27.44 4.79
N LYS A 6 9.99 27.44 6.06
CA LYS A 6 11.20 28.12 6.54
C LYS A 6 12.14 27.09 7.13
N PHE A 7 13.42 27.25 6.85
CA PHE A 7 14.46 26.46 7.50
C PHE A 7 14.79 27.11 8.84
N VAL A 8 14.82 26.29 9.89
CA VAL A 8 15.08 26.75 11.25
C VAL A 8 16.27 25.97 11.84
N SER A 9 17.13 26.69 12.51
CA SER A 9 18.26 26.15 13.25
C SER A 9 18.13 26.53 14.72
N ILE A 10 18.18 25.52 15.60
CA ILE A 10 18.03 25.68 17.05
C ILE A 10 19.29 25.16 17.70
N SER A 11 19.93 25.97 18.53
CA SER A 11 21.13 25.58 19.27
C SER A 11 21.04 25.96 20.74
N GLY A 12 21.53 25.09 21.59
CA GLY A 12 21.53 25.30 23.06
C GLY A 12 22.48 24.33 23.78
N PRO A 13 22.61 24.43 25.11
CA PRO A 13 23.41 23.49 25.88
C PRO A 13 22.92 22.06 25.72
N ARG A 14 23.86 21.10 25.60
CA ARG A 14 23.53 19.70 25.36
C ARG A 14 22.53 19.10 26.35
N ASP A 15 22.67 19.46 27.61
CA ASP A 15 21.83 18.92 28.69
C ASP A 15 20.40 19.44 28.65
N ASP A 16 20.14 20.52 27.92
CA ASP A 16 18.83 21.13 27.72
C ASP A 16 18.04 20.56 26.52
N LEU A 17 18.65 19.68 25.76
CA LEU A 17 18.03 19.11 24.54
C LEU A 17 16.70 18.43 24.85
N ASP A 18 16.63 17.62 25.90
CA ASP A 18 15.41 16.90 26.26
C ASP A 18 14.28 17.84 26.72
N ARG A 19 14.62 18.89 27.48
CA ARG A 19 13.66 19.93 27.84
C ARG A 19 13.09 20.61 26.60
N MET A 20 13.97 21.01 25.67
CA MET A 20 13.59 21.68 24.45
C MET A 20 12.66 20.79 23.60
N VAL A 21 13.01 19.51 23.43
CA VAL A 21 12.20 18.57 22.63
C VAL A 21 10.84 18.31 23.28
N ASN A 22 10.81 18.05 24.60
CA ASN A 22 9.59 17.64 25.30
C ASN A 22 8.64 18.80 25.63
N GLN A 23 9.15 20.03 25.86
CA GLN A 23 8.32 21.15 26.27
C GLN A 23 7.99 22.13 25.15
N VAL A 24 8.89 22.29 24.17
CA VAL A 24 8.74 23.29 23.12
C VAL A 24 8.46 22.65 21.77
N LEU A 25 9.37 21.80 21.29
CA LEU A 25 9.27 21.27 19.92
C LEU A 25 8.07 20.34 19.71
N CYS A 26 7.61 19.64 20.74
CA CYS A 26 6.42 18.78 20.67
C CYS A 26 5.11 19.53 20.36
N ARG A 27 5.09 20.87 20.52
CA ARG A 27 3.92 21.71 20.22
C ARG A 27 3.86 22.16 18.76
N TYR A 28 4.96 22.00 18.02
CA TYR A 28 5.11 22.48 16.64
C TYR A 28 5.36 21.32 15.67
N GLU A 29 4.94 21.50 14.45
CA GLU A 29 5.19 20.54 13.37
C GLU A 29 6.52 20.88 12.67
N ILE A 30 7.58 20.14 13.00
CA ILE A 30 8.93 20.34 12.43
C ILE A 30 9.38 19.07 11.73
N HIS A 31 9.76 19.19 10.46
CA HIS A 31 10.44 18.15 9.70
C HIS A 31 11.95 18.28 9.97
N LEU A 32 12.48 17.45 10.86
CA LEU A 32 13.89 17.49 11.24
C LEU A 32 14.77 16.93 10.11
N GLU A 33 15.86 17.64 9.86
CA GLU A 33 16.95 17.21 8.98
C GLU A 33 18.17 16.82 9.82
N ASN A 34 19.06 16.01 9.22
CA ASN A 34 20.29 15.66 9.90
C ASN A 34 21.26 16.85 9.90
N ALA A 35 21.47 17.46 11.07
CA ALA A 35 22.31 18.64 11.22
C ALA A 35 23.76 18.43 10.74
N LEU A 36 24.29 17.19 10.79
CA LEU A 36 25.63 16.87 10.27
C LEU A 36 25.71 16.95 8.75
N THR A 37 24.63 16.63 8.03
CA THR A 37 24.58 16.70 6.57
C THR A 37 24.33 18.10 6.08
N GLU A 38 23.54 18.89 6.81
CA GLU A 38 23.19 20.25 6.44
C GLU A 38 24.33 21.25 6.73
N LEU A 39 24.99 21.10 7.87
CA LEU A 39 26.02 22.02 8.33
C LEU A 39 27.45 21.56 7.98
N LYS A 40 27.67 21.09 6.76
CA LYS A 40 29.00 20.65 6.28
C LYS A 40 30.09 21.74 6.39
N SER A 41 29.70 23.01 6.39
CA SER A 41 30.62 24.15 6.54
C SER A 41 31.12 24.34 7.97
N VAL A 42 30.45 23.77 8.97
CA VAL A 42 30.85 23.88 10.38
C VAL A 42 31.77 22.72 10.75
N SER A 43 33.05 23.03 10.97
CA SER A 43 34.05 22.05 11.38
C SER A 43 33.84 21.58 12.81
N LYS A 44 34.06 20.28 13.09
CA LYS A 44 34.01 19.66 14.43
C LYS A 44 32.61 19.45 15.02
N LEU A 45 31.66 19.01 14.22
CA LEU A 45 30.40 18.48 14.69
C LEU A 45 30.47 16.95 14.81
N ILE A 46 29.94 16.40 15.89
CA ILE A 46 29.82 14.96 16.15
C ILE A 46 28.34 14.59 16.33
N PRO A 47 27.93 13.36 15.99
CA PRO A 47 26.58 12.90 16.26
C PRO A 47 26.30 12.91 17.76
N CYS A 48 25.07 13.23 18.17
CA CYS A 48 24.67 13.19 19.56
C CYS A 48 24.73 11.73 20.07
N PRO A 49 25.61 11.37 21.05
CA PRO A 49 25.73 9.99 21.51
C PRO A 49 24.54 9.60 22.40
N GLY A 50 24.12 8.35 22.28
CA GLY A 50 23.12 7.74 23.17
C GLY A 50 22.43 6.54 22.54
N THR A 51 22.28 5.46 23.30
CA THR A 51 21.37 4.34 22.97
C THR A 51 20.00 4.69 23.50
N ASN A 52 18.96 4.44 22.70
CA ASN A 52 17.59 4.76 23.10
C ASN A 52 17.05 3.73 24.11
N PRO A 53 16.86 4.09 25.39
CA PRO A 53 16.39 3.16 26.41
C PRO A 53 14.90 2.84 26.30
N TYR A 54 14.14 3.64 25.55
CA TYR A 54 12.69 3.50 25.43
C TYR A 54 12.28 2.58 24.26
N ARG A 55 13.21 2.25 23.34
CA ARG A 55 12.90 1.50 22.13
C ARG A 55 12.44 0.07 22.42
N GLU A 56 13.22 -0.68 23.19
CA GLU A 56 12.88 -2.07 23.50
C GLU A 56 11.58 -2.19 24.30
N PRO A 57 11.35 -1.40 25.40
CA PRO A 57 10.09 -1.42 26.10
C PRO A 57 8.89 -1.01 25.23
N TYR A 58 9.06 -0.05 24.33
CA TYR A 58 8.02 0.37 23.39
C TYR A 58 7.64 -0.75 22.42
N GLU A 59 8.63 -1.38 21.76
CA GLU A 59 8.39 -2.50 20.85
C GLU A 59 7.74 -3.70 21.56
N ALA A 60 8.11 -3.94 22.83
CA ALA A 60 7.48 -4.97 23.66
C ALA A 60 6.01 -4.64 23.98
N ALA A 61 5.74 -3.40 24.38
CA ALA A 61 4.39 -2.94 24.66
C ALA A 61 3.47 -2.98 23.43
N GLU A 62 3.99 -2.62 22.26
CA GLU A 62 3.26 -2.72 20.97
C GLU A 62 2.90 -4.17 20.63
N LYS A 63 3.84 -5.10 20.79
CA LYS A 63 3.60 -6.54 20.57
C LYS A 63 2.54 -7.09 21.53
N LEU A 64 2.62 -6.75 22.81
CA LEU A 64 1.64 -7.17 23.81
C LEU A 64 0.25 -6.61 23.52
N THR A 65 0.17 -5.35 23.07
CA THR A 65 -1.10 -4.74 22.68
C THR A 65 -1.71 -5.37 21.43
N ALA A 66 -0.89 -5.81 20.47
CA ALA A 66 -1.34 -6.53 19.28
C ALA A 66 -1.93 -7.92 19.58
N LEU A 67 -1.53 -8.55 20.68
CA LEU A 67 -2.10 -9.82 21.17
C LEU A 67 -3.47 -9.66 21.82
N CYS A 68 -3.84 -8.44 22.23
CA CYS A 68 -5.17 -8.15 22.75
C CYS A 68 -6.19 -8.11 21.59
N SER A 69 -7.38 -8.70 21.78
CA SER A 69 -8.40 -8.79 20.73
C SER A 69 -8.81 -7.42 20.13
N GLU A 70 -9.02 -7.35 18.81
CA GLU A 70 -9.36 -6.13 18.03
C GLU A 70 -10.72 -5.48 18.37
N GLY A 71 -11.37 -5.89 19.43
CA GLY A 71 -12.78 -5.65 19.69
C GLY A 71 -13.18 -4.31 20.33
N THR A 72 -12.28 -3.37 20.61
CA THR A 72 -12.70 -2.03 21.04
C THR A 72 -11.58 -1.05 20.78
N LYS A 73 -11.76 -0.10 19.87
CA LYS A 73 -11.06 1.19 19.96
C LYS A 73 -11.51 1.80 21.28
N ALA A 74 -10.83 1.47 22.37
CA ALA A 74 -11.00 2.18 23.61
C ALA A 74 -10.67 3.62 23.32
N VAL A 75 -11.68 4.46 23.29
CA VAL A 75 -11.52 5.90 23.41
C VAL A 75 -10.75 6.06 24.72
N CYS A 76 -9.46 6.38 24.63
CA CYS A 76 -8.67 6.77 25.79
C CYS A 76 -9.34 7.99 26.39
N THR A 77 -10.19 7.79 27.36
CA THR A 77 -10.51 8.86 28.31
C THR A 77 -9.23 9.07 29.10
N PRO A 78 -8.62 10.27 29.06
CA PRO A 78 -7.43 10.54 29.86
C PRO A 78 -7.80 10.34 31.33
N SER A 79 -7.31 9.25 31.92
CA SER A 79 -7.33 9.08 33.37
C SER A 79 -6.32 10.07 33.94
N PRO A 80 -6.64 10.82 35.01
CA PRO A 80 -5.80 11.89 35.52
C PRO A 80 -4.50 11.46 36.24
N ALA A 81 -4.14 10.19 36.21
CA ALA A 81 -2.87 9.68 36.69
C ALA A 81 -1.93 9.45 35.50
N SER A 82 -1.08 10.43 35.19
CA SER A 82 -0.03 10.30 34.19
C SER A 82 1.03 9.31 34.68
N MET A 83 1.06 8.11 34.04
CA MET A 83 2.13 7.14 34.26
C MET A 83 3.47 7.76 33.82
N THR A 84 4.48 7.68 34.68
CA THR A 84 5.83 8.14 34.30
C THR A 84 6.49 7.16 33.34
N ALA A 85 7.52 7.60 32.60
CA ALA A 85 8.24 6.72 31.68
C ALA A 85 8.89 5.52 32.39
N GLU A 86 9.40 5.73 33.60
CA GLU A 86 10.01 4.67 34.42
C GLU A 86 8.98 3.63 34.89
N GLU A 87 7.81 4.11 35.33
CA GLU A 87 6.69 3.24 35.70
C GLU A 87 6.18 2.44 34.50
N ALA A 88 6.11 3.05 33.31
CA ALA A 88 5.72 2.38 32.09
C ALA A 88 6.71 1.28 31.68
N ILE A 89 8.01 1.53 31.81
CA ILE A 89 9.05 0.53 31.56
C ILE A 89 8.93 -0.64 32.52
N ALA A 90 8.81 -0.35 33.82
CA ALA A 90 8.68 -1.39 34.86
C ALA A 90 7.43 -2.25 34.64
N PHE A 91 6.30 -1.62 34.34
CA PHE A 91 5.03 -2.28 34.07
C PHE A 91 5.11 -3.21 32.84
N VAL A 92 5.68 -2.73 31.73
CA VAL A 92 5.84 -3.56 30.51
C VAL A 92 6.78 -4.73 30.77
N GLN A 93 7.85 -4.54 31.55
CA GLN A 93 8.78 -5.62 31.92
C GLN A 93 8.12 -6.66 32.81
N GLU A 94 7.23 -6.25 33.74
CA GLU A 94 6.48 -7.16 34.60
C GLU A 94 5.53 -8.04 33.78
N ILE A 95 4.73 -7.43 32.89
CA ILE A 95 3.84 -8.21 31.98
C ILE A 95 4.65 -9.14 31.09
N LYS A 96 5.76 -8.67 30.52
CA LYS A 96 6.62 -9.50 29.67
C LYS A 96 7.13 -10.72 30.42
N LYS A 97 7.59 -10.56 31.67
CA LYS A 97 8.01 -11.67 32.53
C LYS A 97 6.88 -12.65 32.83
N ALA A 98 5.69 -12.14 33.13
CA ALA A 98 4.52 -12.97 33.39
C ALA A 98 4.14 -13.81 32.15
N MET A 99 4.18 -13.20 30.97
CA MET A 99 3.92 -13.90 29.70
C MET A 99 5.00 -14.94 29.37
N GLU A 100 6.27 -14.61 29.53
CA GLU A 100 7.38 -15.53 29.30
C GLU A 100 7.29 -16.76 30.24
N ALA A 101 6.86 -16.58 31.51
CA ALA A 101 6.64 -17.67 32.44
C ALA A 101 5.46 -18.56 32.00
N ALA A 102 4.35 -17.98 31.56
CA ALA A 102 3.19 -18.71 31.07
C ALA A 102 3.49 -19.46 29.76
N ASP A 103 4.24 -18.85 28.84
CA ASP A 103 4.68 -19.50 27.61
C ASP A 103 5.61 -20.68 27.89
N ALA A 104 6.52 -20.58 28.87
CA ALA A 104 7.39 -21.68 29.28
C ALA A 104 6.60 -22.86 29.86
N GLU A 105 5.58 -22.60 30.69
CA GLU A 105 4.68 -23.63 31.23
C GLU A 105 3.88 -24.30 30.10
N LYS A 106 3.37 -23.54 29.16
CA LYS A 106 2.63 -24.02 28.00
C LYS A 106 3.49 -24.90 27.09
N GLU A 107 4.75 -24.53 26.86
CA GLU A 107 5.65 -25.30 26.04
C GLU A 107 6.02 -26.64 26.72
N ALA A 108 6.20 -26.65 28.05
CA ALA A 108 6.38 -27.86 28.81
C ALA A 108 5.16 -28.80 28.70
N LEU A 109 3.93 -28.25 28.78
CA LEU A 109 2.71 -29.02 28.59
C LEU A 109 2.54 -29.53 27.15
N LYS A 110 2.90 -28.75 26.15
CA LYS A 110 2.90 -29.21 24.75
C LYS A 110 3.89 -30.34 24.50
N GLN A 111 5.07 -30.25 25.10
CA GLN A 111 6.05 -31.36 25.01
C GLN A 111 5.50 -32.63 25.69
N LYS A 112 4.91 -32.49 26.88
CA LYS A 112 4.25 -33.61 27.57
C LYS A 112 3.10 -34.19 26.73
N LEU A 113 2.29 -33.37 26.10
CA LEU A 113 1.23 -33.79 25.19
C LEU A 113 1.78 -34.65 24.04
N LYS A 114 2.88 -34.19 23.43
CA LYS A 114 3.54 -34.92 22.34
C LYS A 114 4.08 -36.26 22.78
N ASP A 115 4.71 -36.29 23.93
CA ASP A 115 5.27 -37.53 24.48
C ASP A 115 4.16 -38.52 24.86
N THR A 116 3.08 -38.05 25.51
CA THR A 116 1.91 -38.88 25.86
C THR A 116 1.18 -39.36 24.60
N HIS A 117 1.09 -38.53 23.57
CA HIS A 117 0.48 -38.92 22.28
C HIS A 117 1.31 -40.00 21.58
N ALA A 118 2.63 -39.91 21.61
CA ALA A 118 3.51 -40.96 21.07
C ALA A 118 3.35 -42.30 21.79
N LEU A 119 3.17 -42.26 23.12
CA LEU A 119 2.87 -43.46 23.92
C LEU A 119 1.49 -44.03 23.58
N TYR A 120 0.49 -43.17 23.41
CA TYR A 120 -0.86 -43.59 23.00
C TYR A 120 -0.84 -44.31 21.65
N GLU A 121 -0.15 -43.74 20.63
CA GLU A 121 -0.01 -44.37 19.33
C GLU A 121 0.68 -45.75 19.42
N GLN A 122 1.69 -45.88 20.26
CA GLN A 122 2.35 -47.19 20.49
C GLN A 122 1.41 -48.22 21.11
N VAL A 123 0.64 -47.85 22.14
CA VAL A 123 -0.29 -48.77 22.81
C VAL A 123 -1.47 -49.13 21.93
N ASN A 124 -1.91 -48.21 21.08
CA ASN A 124 -3.03 -48.42 20.16
C ASN A 124 -2.75 -49.53 19.13
N LEU A 125 -1.47 -49.78 18.82
CA LEU A 125 -1.08 -50.89 17.92
C LEU A 125 -1.47 -52.28 18.45
N TYR A 126 -1.68 -52.46 19.77
CA TYR A 126 -2.06 -53.70 20.41
C TYR A 126 -3.39 -53.62 21.17
N ARG A 127 -4.26 -52.71 20.73
CA ARG A 127 -5.57 -52.50 21.35
C ARG A 127 -6.43 -53.76 21.47
N GLU A 128 -6.31 -54.69 20.52
CA GLU A 128 -7.11 -55.92 20.44
C GLU A 128 -6.54 -57.09 21.26
N LEU A 129 -5.41 -56.87 21.96
CA LEU A 129 -4.85 -57.87 22.86
C LEU A 129 -5.61 -57.92 24.18
N ASP A 130 -6.14 -59.09 24.51
CA ASP A 130 -7.00 -59.30 25.67
C ASP A 130 -6.24 -59.78 26.91
N PHE A 131 -4.89 -59.67 26.91
CA PHE A 131 -4.08 -60.09 28.04
C PHE A 131 -3.20 -58.96 28.59
N SER A 132 -2.86 -59.17 29.90
CA SER A 132 -2.01 -58.20 30.57
C SER A 132 -0.57 -58.25 30.06
N ILE A 133 -0.04 -57.10 29.62
CA ILE A 133 1.34 -56.96 29.13
C ILE A 133 2.36 -57.44 30.18
N PRO A 134 2.25 -57.14 31.49
CA PRO A 134 3.11 -57.66 32.53
C PRO A 134 3.10 -59.17 32.65
N GLU A 135 2.01 -59.84 32.29
CA GLU A 135 1.96 -61.33 32.32
C GLU A 135 2.73 -61.94 31.15
N LEU A 136 2.69 -61.29 29.96
CA LEU A 136 3.51 -61.72 28.82
C LEU A 136 5.01 -61.61 29.11
N LEU A 137 5.44 -60.60 29.85
CA LEU A 137 6.84 -60.43 30.26
C LEU A 137 7.36 -61.49 31.25
N LYS A 138 6.48 -62.21 31.95
CA LYS A 138 6.84 -63.23 32.92
C LYS A 138 7.08 -64.64 32.32
N PHE A 139 6.78 -64.84 31.03
CA PHE A 139 7.00 -66.14 30.39
C PHE A 139 8.48 -66.49 30.32
N ARG A 140 8.86 -67.68 30.92
CA ARG A 140 10.26 -68.14 30.97
C ARG A 140 10.60 -69.16 29.87
N HIS A 141 9.64 -69.98 29.47
CA HIS A 141 9.85 -71.09 28.52
C HIS A 141 9.29 -70.82 27.13
N ILE A 142 8.38 -69.86 27.03
CA ILE A 142 7.79 -69.42 25.78
C ILE A 142 8.33 -67.99 25.50
N LYS A 143 8.90 -67.80 24.32
CA LYS A 143 9.31 -66.45 23.83
C LYS A 143 8.18 -65.86 23.01
N TYR A 144 7.86 -64.64 23.23
CA TYR A 144 6.93 -63.87 22.38
C TYR A 144 7.72 -62.89 21.55
N ARG A 145 7.17 -62.56 20.36
CA ARG A 145 7.65 -61.49 19.48
C ARG A 145 6.48 -60.69 19.03
N PHE A 146 6.55 -59.39 19.26
CA PHE A 146 5.58 -58.43 18.82
C PHE A 146 6.19 -57.63 17.68
N GLY A 147 5.42 -57.34 16.61
CA GLY A 147 5.91 -56.59 15.45
C GLY A 147 4.86 -56.44 14.39
N ARG A 148 5.28 -55.92 13.25
CA ARG A 148 4.43 -55.67 12.08
C ARG A 148 4.99 -56.31 10.82
N VAL A 149 4.09 -56.63 9.89
CA VAL A 149 4.41 -57.16 8.57
C VAL A 149 3.57 -56.42 7.52
N LEU A 150 4.07 -56.33 6.28
CA LEU A 150 3.29 -55.80 5.19
C LEU A 150 2.03 -56.66 4.94
N LYS A 151 0.89 -56.04 4.74
CA LYS A 151 -0.41 -56.70 4.52
C LYS A 151 -0.36 -57.75 3.41
N GLU A 152 0.40 -57.49 2.35
CA GLU A 152 0.58 -58.42 1.22
C GLU A 152 1.30 -59.71 1.64
N LEU A 153 2.17 -59.65 2.61
CA LEU A 153 2.95 -60.81 3.10
C LEU A 153 2.30 -61.53 4.28
N TYR A 154 1.25 -60.95 4.87
CA TYR A 154 0.57 -61.52 6.05
C TYR A 154 0.00 -62.90 5.77
N SER A 155 -0.63 -63.14 4.61
CA SER A 155 -1.20 -64.44 4.24
C SER A 155 -0.13 -65.56 4.10
N GLN A 156 1.09 -65.21 3.70
CA GLN A 156 2.20 -66.17 3.63
C GLN A 156 2.73 -66.48 5.01
N LEU A 157 2.75 -65.49 5.90
CA LEU A 157 3.20 -65.65 7.27
C LEU A 157 2.18 -66.45 8.10
N GLU A 158 0.88 -66.25 7.87
CA GLU A 158 -0.22 -66.98 8.46
C GLU A 158 -0.19 -68.46 8.03
N ALA A 159 -0.03 -68.74 6.75
CA ALA A 159 0.11 -70.11 6.21
C ALA A 159 1.37 -70.78 6.77
N PHE A 160 2.48 -70.06 6.97
CA PHE A 160 3.68 -70.62 7.60
C PHE A 160 3.41 -70.92 9.08
N ALA A 161 2.74 -70.05 9.82
CA ALA A 161 2.39 -70.27 11.21
C ALA A 161 1.43 -71.47 11.41
N GLU A 162 0.42 -71.63 10.53
CA GLU A 162 -0.49 -72.78 10.55
C GLU A 162 0.18 -74.09 10.18
N SER A 163 1.21 -74.06 9.34
CA SER A 163 2.00 -75.30 9.05
C SER A 163 3.01 -75.69 10.11
N SER A 164 3.26 -74.80 11.06
CA SER A 164 4.24 -75.03 12.16
C SER A 164 3.53 -75.39 13.46
N GLU A 165 3.69 -76.63 13.95
CA GLU A 165 3.10 -77.05 15.21
C GLU A 165 3.65 -76.30 16.44
N ASP A 166 4.77 -75.57 16.29
CA ASP A 166 5.49 -74.88 17.37
C ASP A 166 5.18 -73.37 17.44
N THR A 167 4.26 -72.82 16.61
CA THR A 167 4.03 -71.40 16.53
C THR A 167 2.56 -71.05 16.71
N ILE A 168 2.25 -70.12 17.64
CA ILE A 168 0.92 -69.53 17.81
C ILE A 168 1.01 -68.13 17.37
N LEU A 169 0.23 -67.74 16.34
CA LEU A 169 0.13 -66.39 15.77
C LEU A 169 -1.18 -65.75 16.23
N TYR A 170 -1.09 -64.50 16.68
CA TYR A 170 -2.26 -63.71 17.04
C TYR A 170 -2.17 -62.32 16.35
N LYS A 171 -3.19 -61.98 15.55
CA LYS A 171 -3.31 -60.72 14.87
C LYS A 171 -3.83 -59.68 15.87
N CYS A 172 -3.10 -58.54 16.00
CA CYS A 172 -3.40 -57.51 16.98
C CYS A 172 -4.11 -56.32 16.36
N HIS A 173 -3.69 -55.88 15.17
CA HIS A 173 -4.27 -54.71 14.51
C HIS A 173 -3.96 -54.73 13.00
N GLU A 174 -4.86 -54.22 12.19
CA GLU A 174 -4.68 -54.11 10.74
C GLU A 174 -4.84 -52.66 10.29
N THR A 175 -3.85 -52.18 9.58
CA THR A 175 -3.89 -50.87 8.87
C THR A 175 -3.92 -51.09 7.36
N ASP A 176 -4.05 -50.05 6.57
CA ASP A 176 -4.07 -50.17 5.11
C ASP A 176 -2.83 -50.83 4.52
N HIS A 177 -1.66 -50.68 5.15
CA HIS A 177 -0.37 -51.17 4.65
C HIS A 177 0.27 -52.27 5.51
N TYR A 178 -0.01 -52.30 6.80
CA TYR A 178 0.64 -53.19 7.76
C TYR A 178 -0.36 -53.96 8.62
N VAL A 179 0.00 -55.22 8.96
CA VAL A 179 -0.67 -56.01 9.97
C VAL A 179 0.27 -56.13 11.19
N THR A 180 -0.20 -55.66 12.33
CA THR A 180 0.51 -55.82 13.62
C THR A 180 0.07 -57.11 14.26
N LEU A 181 1.03 -57.93 14.70
CA LEU A 181 0.80 -59.25 15.24
C LEU A 181 1.76 -59.60 16.37
N ILE A 182 1.37 -60.56 17.17
CA ILE A 182 2.22 -61.22 18.17
C ILE A 182 2.30 -62.70 17.84
N TYR A 183 3.48 -63.29 17.97
CA TYR A 183 3.61 -64.71 17.90
C TYR A 183 4.35 -65.27 19.14
N PHE A 184 4.02 -66.53 19.52
CA PHE A 184 4.56 -67.21 20.61
C PHE A 184 5.27 -68.45 20.12
N VAL A 185 6.49 -68.70 20.65
CA VAL A 185 7.35 -69.84 20.26
C VAL A 185 8.04 -70.42 21.47
N PRO A 186 8.21 -71.76 21.58
CA PRO A 186 9.04 -72.39 22.57
C PRO A 186 10.50 -71.94 22.46
N GLY A 187 11.17 -71.74 23.61
CA GLY A 187 12.55 -71.23 23.64
C GLY A 187 13.55 -71.93 22.72
N PRO A 188 13.56 -73.31 22.68
CA PRO A 188 14.52 -74.04 21.85
C PRO A 188 14.39 -73.83 20.34
N VAL A 189 13.21 -73.50 19.82
CA VAL A 189 12.93 -73.43 18.39
C VAL A 189 12.89 -71.93 17.92
N SER A 190 13.02 -71.00 18.86
CA SER A 190 12.81 -69.60 18.63
C SER A 190 13.70 -69.01 17.52
N GLU A 191 14.99 -69.39 17.47
CA GLU A 191 15.92 -68.80 16.46
C GLU A 191 15.57 -69.20 15.03
N ARG A 192 15.07 -70.43 14.80
CA ARG A 192 14.65 -70.91 13.49
C ARG A 192 13.40 -70.18 13.01
N ILE A 193 12.44 -69.95 13.89
CA ILE A 193 11.18 -69.33 13.60
C ILE A 193 11.39 -67.82 13.43
N ASP A 194 12.19 -67.18 14.29
CA ASP A 194 12.56 -65.74 14.17
C ASP A 194 13.25 -65.47 12.81
N ALA A 195 14.11 -66.40 12.34
CA ALA A 195 14.73 -66.24 11.00
C ALA A 195 13.71 -66.35 9.85
N ALA A 196 12.73 -67.27 9.95
CA ALA A 196 11.67 -67.42 8.96
C ALA A 196 10.76 -66.16 8.90
N PHE A 197 10.37 -65.64 10.05
CA PHE A 197 9.57 -64.39 10.12
C PHE A 197 10.35 -63.18 9.60
N SER A 198 11.64 -63.10 9.90
CA SER A 198 12.51 -62.03 9.36
C SER A 198 12.64 -62.10 7.83
N SER A 199 12.65 -63.31 7.25
CA SER A 199 12.68 -63.46 5.79
C SER A 199 11.40 -62.96 5.09
N LEU A 200 10.28 -62.92 5.82
CA LEU A 200 8.99 -62.36 5.40
C LEU A 200 8.82 -60.88 5.80
N GLN A 201 9.93 -60.20 6.06
CA GLN A 201 9.96 -58.77 6.40
C GLN A 201 9.17 -58.42 7.69
N PHE A 202 9.15 -59.32 8.64
CA PHE A 202 8.60 -59.02 9.96
C PHE A 202 9.52 -58.05 10.71
N GLU A 203 9.02 -56.86 11.00
CA GLU A 203 9.70 -55.83 11.81
C GLU A 203 9.33 -56.01 13.28
N ARG A 204 10.29 -56.34 14.11
CA ARG A 204 10.07 -56.50 15.56
C ARG A 204 9.89 -55.15 16.24
N ILE A 205 8.83 -54.99 17.03
CA ILE A 205 8.55 -53.87 17.92
C ILE A 205 8.78 -54.32 19.36
N ILE A 206 9.58 -53.57 20.11
CA ILE A 206 9.86 -53.87 21.53
C ILE A 206 8.75 -53.25 22.36
N LEU A 207 8.05 -54.07 23.17
CA LEU A 207 7.06 -53.60 24.14
C LEU A 207 7.77 -52.90 25.28
N PRO A 208 7.40 -51.68 25.66
CA PRO A 208 7.99 -51.00 26.81
C PRO A 208 7.58 -51.66 28.13
N ASP A 209 8.53 -51.78 29.05
CA ASP A 209 8.32 -52.44 30.37
C ASP A 209 7.48 -51.59 31.36
N GLN A 210 7.03 -50.43 30.96
CA GLN A 210 6.37 -49.41 31.80
C GLN A 210 4.85 -49.58 31.94
N TYR A 211 4.24 -50.49 31.19
CA TYR A 211 2.78 -50.65 31.20
C TYR A 211 2.28 -51.53 32.32
N THR A 212 1.24 -51.09 33.03
CA THR A 212 0.60 -51.79 34.13
C THR A 212 -0.86 -52.07 33.78
N GLY A 213 -1.18 -53.30 33.37
CA GLY A 213 -2.56 -53.69 33.08
C GLY A 213 -2.82 -54.18 31.65
N THR A 214 -4.07 -54.17 31.22
CA THR A 214 -4.47 -54.53 29.86
C THR A 214 -4.29 -53.33 28.93
N PRO A 215 -4.02 -53.53 27.61
CA PRO A 215 -3.88 -52.42 26.65
C PRO A 215 -5.10 -51.47 26.62
N THR A 216 -6.29 -52.02 26.78
CA THR A 216 -7.53 -51.23 26.81
C THR A 216 -7.65 -50.30 28.03
N GLU A 217 -7.15 -50.75 29.19
CA GLU A 217 -7.12 -49.92 30.40
C GLU A 217 -6.08 -48.78 30.25
N GLU A 218 -4.94 -49.10 29.66
CA GLU A 218 -3.85 -48.15 29.44
C GLU A 218 -4.24 -47.10 28.40
N ILE A 219 -4.90 -47.48 27.30
CA ILE A 219 -5.45 -46.55 26.29
C ILE A 219 -6.41 -45.57 26.97
N ARG A 220 -7.36 -46.03 27.78
CA ARG A 220 -8.30 -45.15 28.49
C ARG A 220 -7.58 -44.20 29.45
N ARG A 221 -6.52 -44.68 30.13
CA ARG A 221 -5.70 -43.85 31.00
C ARG A 221 -5.01 -42.72 30.20
N LEU A 222 -4.37 -43.09 29.08
CA LEU A 222 -3.67 -42.12 28.20
C LEU A 222 -4.64 -41.16 27.54
N GLU A 223 -5.81 -41.61 27.09
CA GLU A 223 -6.87 -40.73 26.55
C GLU A 223 -7.29 -39.67 27.55
N LYS A 224 -7.52 -40.10 28.81
CA LYS A 224 -7.86 -39.18 29.89
C LYS A 224 -6.72 -38.20 30.18
N GLU A 225 -5.47 -38.65 30.20
CA GLU A 225 -4.31 -37.79 30.41
C GLU A 225 -4.13 -36.80 29.27
N LEU A 226 -4.35 -37.20 28.02
CA LEU A 226 -4.34 -36.31 26.85
C LEU A 226 -5.44 -35.25 26.94
N GLU A 227 -6.64 -35.62 27.37
CA GLU A 227 -7.76 -34.68 27.54
C GLU A 227 -7.48 -33.69 28.69
N ASP A 228 -6.92 -34.17 29.80
CA ASP A 228 -6.53 -33.32 30.93
C ASP A 228 -5.43 -32.32 30.53
N ILE A 229 -4.40 -32.74 29.79
CA ILE A 229 -3.33 -31.86 29.31
C ILE A 229 -3.91 -30.80 28.32
N LYS A 230 -4.77 -31.21 27.38
CA LYS A 230 -5.45 -30.28 26.45
C LYS A 230 -6.31 -29.25 27.19
N SER A 231 -7.03 -29.71 28.22
CA SER A 231 -7.82 -28.85 29.09
C SER A 231 -6.95 -27.82 29.83
N GLN A 232 -5.80 -28.26 30.38
CA GLN A 232 -4.84 -27.37 31.05
C GLN A 232 -4.28 -26.30 30.08
N ILE A 233 -3.89 -26.71 28.88
CA ILE A 233 -3.42 -25.76 27.86
C ILE A 233 -4.51 -24.73 27.52
N THR A 234 -5.77 -25.18 27.31
CA THR A 234 -6.89 -24.31 27.02
C THR A 234 -7.20 -23.35 28.19
N GLN A 235 -7.06 -23.80 29.42
CA GLN A 235 -7.23 -22.96 30.60
C GLN A 235 -6.13 -21.90 30.73
N LEU A 236 -4.86 -22.27 30.42
CA LEU A 236 -3.75 -21.32 30.38
C LEU A 236 -3.97 -20.25 29.30
N ASP A 237 -4.36 -20.67 28.08
CA ASP A 237 -4.68 -19.71 26.99
C ASP A 237 -5.81 -18.73 27.39
N ALA A 238 -6.84 -19.23 28.07
CA ALA A 238 -7.93 -18.40 28.55
C ALA A 238 -7.47 -17.42 29.65
N ARG A 239 -6.62 -17.88 30.59
CA ARG A 239 -6.05 -17.04 31.65
C ARG A 239 -5.14 -15.96 31.09
N GLU A 240 -4.24 -16.29 30.15
CA GLU A 240 -3.37 -15.35 29.46
C GLU A 240 -4.20 -14.26 28.77
N LYS A 241 -5.23 -14.66 28.03
CA LYS A 241 -6.10 -13.74 27.32
C LYS A 241 -6.86 -12.80 28.27
N THR A 242 -7.43 -13.35 29.34
CA THR A 242 -8.14 -12.56 30.34
C THR A 242 -7.18 -11.58 31.04
N TYR A 243 -5.98 -12.03 31.41
CA TYR A 243 -4.97 -11.18 32.04
C TYR A 243 -4.56 -10.01 31.12
N LEU A 244 -4.32 -10.27 29.82
CA LEU A 244 -3.99 -9.23 28.85
C LEU A 244 -5.17 -8.27 28.61
N GLU A 245 -6.41 -8.76 28.57
CA GLU A 245 -7.58 -7.92 28.42
C GLU A 245 -7.82 -7.00 29.62
N ASP A 246 -7.58 -7.49 30.83
CA ASP A 246 -7.66 -6.68 32.08
C ASP A 246 -6.59 -5.59 32.11
N GLN A 247 -5.37 -5.89 31.61
CA GLN A 247 -4.26 -4.93 31.57
C GLN A 247 -4.27 -4.00 30.33
N LYS A 248 -5.17 -4.24 29.36
CA LYS A 248 -5.24 -3.49 28.10
C LYS A 248 -5.28 -1.96 28.25
N PRO A 249 -6.08 -1.38 29.16
CA PRO A 249 -6.10 0.07 29.32
C PRO A 249 -4.76 0.65 29.75
N ALA A 250 -4.09 0.00 30.72
CA ALA A 250 -2.77 0.41 31.21
C ALA A 250 -1.68 0.17 30.16
N LEU A 251 -1.78 -0.91 29.37
CA LEU A 251 -0.89 -1.19 28.25
C LEU A 251 -1.00 -0.12 27.15
N LEU A 252 -2.21 0.31 26.78
CA LEU A 252 -2.41 1.38 25.81
C LEU A 252 -1.81 2.71 26.29
N GLN A 253 -1.97 3.01 27.58
CA GLN A 253 -1.35 4.19 28.19
C GLN A 253 0.19 4.09 28.18
N ALA A 254 0.75 2.92 28.51
CA ALA A 254 2.19 2.68 28.45
C ALA A 254 2.73 2.82 27.02
N VAL A 255 2.01 2.30 26.00
CA VAL A 255 2.37 2.46 24.58
C VAL A 255 2.39 3.95 24.19
N GLU A 256 1.40 4.74 24.62
CA GLU A 256 1.34 6.17 24.32
C GLU A 256 2.50 6.93 24.97
N VAL A 257 2.75 6.68 26.25
CA VAL A 257 3.86 7.31 27.00
C VAL A 257 5.20 6.91 26.42
N LEU A 258 5.48 5.60 26.29
CA LEU A 258 6.75 5.11 25.76
C LEU A 258 6.94 5.51 24.30
N GLY A 259 5.87 5.55 23.48
CA GLY A 259 5.90 6.02 22.11
C GLY A 259 6.33 7.48 22.00
N SER A 260 5.82 8.34 22.87
CA SER A 260 6.21 9.76 22.92
C SER A 260 7.68 9.92 23.32
N TYR A 261 8.13 9.23 24.36
CA TYR A 261 9.54 9.28 24.80
C TYR A 261 10.49 8.65 23.79
N ASN A 262 10.10 7.56 23.13
CA ASN A 262 10.87 6.95 22.05
C ASN A 262 11.00 7.89 20.84
N ALA A 263 9.91 8.55 20.44
CA ALA A 263 9.92 9.56 19.38
C ALA A 263 10.81 10.75 19.75
N ASN A 264 10.64 11.28 20.98
CA ASN A 264 11.43 12.40 21.46
C ASN A 264 12.92 12.08 21.54
N PHE A 265 13.28 10.88 22.02
CA PHE A 265 14.67 10.44 22.04
C PHE A 265 15.29 10.32 20.64
N ASN A 266 14.50 9.91 19.64
CA ASN A 266 14.98 9.78 18.28
C ASN A 266 15.35 11.14 17.63
N VAL A 267 14.88 12.27 18.16
CA VAL A 267 15.32 13.62 17.74
C VAL A 267 16.83 13.77 17.87
N ARG A 268 17.45 13.14 18.87
CA ARG A 268 18.91 13.16 19.08
C ARG A 268 19.70 12.63 17.87
N ARG A 269 19.10 11.75 17.08
CA ARG A 269 19.73 11.21 15.86
C ARG A 269 19.89 12.26 14.77
N CYS A 270 19.03 13.29 14.77
CA CYS A 270 19.08 14.42 13.85
C CYS A 270 19.95 15.56 14.42
N ALA A 271 20.24 15.56 15.73
CA ALA A 271 21.04 16.57 16.40
C ALA A 271 22.54 16.35 16.16
N ALA A 272 23.25 17.43 15.93
CA ALA A 272 24.71 17.48 15.99
C ALA A 272 25.15 18.12 17.30
N VAL A 273 26.29 17.70 17.84
CA VAL A 273 26.89 18.27 19.05
C VAL A 273 28.30 18.78 18.71
N THR A 274 28.67 19.91 19.31
CA THR A 274 30.02 20.45 19.14
C THR A 274 31.04 19.64 19.94
N ASP A 275 32.23 19.36 19.35
CA ASP A 275 33.33 18.59 19.99
C ASP A 275 34.08 19.38 21.09
N LYS A 276 33.52 20.47 21.63
CA LYS A 276 34.11 21.23 22.72
C LYS A 276 33.80 20.57 24.07
N LYS A 277 34.83 20.10 24.79
CA LYS A 277 34.69 19.36 26.04
C LYS A 277 34.11 20.20 27.21
N GLU A 278 34.32 21.53 27.23
CA GLU A 278 33.92 22.36 28.36
C GLU A 278 32.45 22.82 28.30
N HIS A 279 31.90 23.07 27.12
CA HIS A 279 30.48 23.45 26.94
C HIS A 279 29.97 22.88 25.61
N PRO A 280 29.48 21.65 25.59
CA PRO A 280 28.92 21.06 24.36
C PRO A 280 27.54 21.67 24.06
N PHE A 281 27.39 22.22 22.83
CA PHE A 281 26.12 22.72 22.33
C PHE A 281 25.52 21.72 21.35
N TYR A 282 24.21 21.51 21.45
CA TYR A 282 23.47 20.80 20.41
C TYR A 282 23.04 21.77 19.31
N ILE A 283 22.90 21.25 18.10
CA ILE A 283 22.33 21.95 16.96
C ILE A 283 21.28 21.02 16.33
N LEU A 284 20.06 21.53 16.24
CA LEU A 284 18.95 20.90 15.53
C LEU A 284 18.56 21.75 14.34
N CYS A 285 18.40 21.13 13.17
CA CYS A 285 17.97 21.81 11.96
C CYS A 285 16.70 21.14 11.41
N GLY A 286 15.84 21.94 10.80
CA GLY A 286 14.63 21.37 10.18
C GLY A 286 13.80 22.40 9.44
N TRP A 287 12.78 21.88 8.77
CA TRP A 287 11.81 22.67 8.03
C TRP A 287 10.50 22.76 8.79
N THR A 288 9.94 23.95 8.89
CA THR A 288 8.63 24.19 9.49
C THR A 288 7.84 25.20 8.69
N THR A 289 6.52 25.31 8.95
CA THR A 289 5.70 26.32 8.29
C THR A 289 6.08 27.72 8.73
N GLU A 290 5.87 28.71 7.88
CA GLU A 290 6.19 30.11 8.24
C GLU A 290 5.43 30.58 9.49
N THR A 291 4.20 30.10 9.69
CA THR A 291 3.36 30.41 10.85
C THR A 291 3.96 29.83 12.13
N ASP A 292 4.38 28.57 12.09
CA ASP A 292 4.98 27.89 13.24
C ASP A 292 6.40 28.42 13.52
N ALA A 293 7.17 28.76 12.48
CA ALA A 293 8.49 29.38 12.64
C ALA A 293 8.43 30.69 13.41
N ARG A 294 7.46 31.57 13.08
CA ARG A 294 7.28 32.85 13.79
C ARG A 294 6.75 32.68 15.21
N ALA A 295 5.88 31.68 15.44
CA ALA A 295 5.38 31.37 16.77
C ALA A 295 6.50 30.81 17.65
N LEU A 296 7.31 29.88 17.12
CA LEU A 296 8.46 29.30 17.78
C LEU A 296 9.53 30.36 18.10
N GLN A 297 9.76 31.31 17.18
CA GLN A 297 10.67 32.42 17.42
C GLN A 297 10.28 33.24 18.65
N LYS A 298 9.00 33.60 18.76
CA LYS A 298 8.50 34.38 19.91
C LYS A 298 8.63 33.63 21.25
N GLU A 299 8.37 32.31 21.24
CA GLU A 299 8.47 31.48 22.43
C GLU A 299 9.95 31.32 22.87
N LEU A 300 10.88 31.22 21.90
CA LEU A 300 12.31 31.08 22.19
C LEU A 300 13.04 32.40 22.46
N GLU A 301 12.51 33.55 22.07
CA GLU A 301 13.07 34.85 22.43
C GLU A 301 13.04 35.12 23.97
N GLU A 302 12.14 34.43 24.69
CA GLU A 302 12.07 34.49 26.16
C GLU A 302 13.08 33.54 26.83
N ASP A 303 13.68 32.59 26.12
CA ASP A 303 14.63 31.62 26.66
C ASP A 303 16.09 32.04 26.40
N ALA A 304 16.73 32.59 27.44
CA ALA A 304 18.11 33.09 27.36
C ALA A 304 19.17 32.01 27.08
N SER A 305 18.83 30.72 27.18
CA SER A 305 19.77 29.60 26.98
C SER A 305 19.81 29.07 25.54
N THR A 306 18.84 29.44 24.69
CA THR A 306 18.63 28.86 23.37
C THR A 306 18.79 29.91 22.28
N PHE A 307 19.55 29.57 21.23
CA PHE A 307 19.67 30.40 20.03
C PHE A 307 18.80 29.84 18.93
N PHE A 308 17.94 30.68 18.38
CA PHE A 308 17.05 30.34 17.28
C PHE A 308 17.34 31.22 16.06
N VAL A 309 17.53 30.60 14.92
CA VAL A 309 17.80 31.30 13.65
C VAL A 309 16.85 30.80 12.59
N ILE A 310 16.18 31.74 11.90
CA ILE A 310 15.43 31.44 10.69
C ILE A 310 16.33 31.79 9.51
N GLU A 311 16.66 30.80 8.70
CA GLU A 311 17.45 31.04 7.49
C GLU A 311 16.53 31.37 6.32
N ASP A 312 16.66 32.59 5.81
CA ASP A 312 15.90 33.07 4.66
C ASP A 312 16.59 32.80 3.33
N SER A 313 17.91 32.59 3.32
CA SER A 313 18.69 32.39 2.11
C SER A 313 18.91 30.88 1.85
N ARG A 314 18.55 30.44 0.64
CA ARG A 314 18.76 29.06 0.16
C ARG A 314 20.23 28.72 -0.10
N GLU A 315 21.12 29.68 -0.01
CA GLU A 315 22.55 29.52 -0.33
C GLU A 315 23.32 28.66 0.66
N HIS A 316 22.82 28.54 1.90
CA HIS A 316 23.49 27.81 2.97
C HIS A 316 22.85 26.45 3.32
N VAL A 317 21.69 26.12 2.73
CA VAL A 317 20.95 24.89 3.02
C VAL A 317 21.11 23.91 1.86
N THR A 318 21.61 22.71 2.18
CA THR A 318 21.87 21.67 1.18
C THR A 318 20.62 20.89 0.81
N SER A 319 19.65 20.76 1.75
CA SER A 319 18.40 20.04 1.52
C SER A 319 17.34 20.87 0.82
N THR A 320 16.60 20.24 -0.07
CA THR A 320 15.43 20.87 -0.70
C THR A 320 14.26 20.93 0.29
N PRO A 321 13.52 22.07 0.35
CA PRO A 321 12.36 22.19 1.22
C PRO A 321 11.34 21.08 0.99
N PRO A 322 10.79 20.46 2.06
CA PRO A 322 9.70 19.50 1.91
C PRO A 322 8.42 20.21 1.50
N THR A 323 7.55 19.51 0.80
CA THR A 323 6.29 20.05 0.29
C THR A 323 5.13 19.61 1.15
N ARG A 324 4.33 20.58 1.61
CA ARG A 324 3.04 20.38 2.25
C ARG A 324 1.96 21.02 1.40
N LEU A 325 0.97 20.22 1.02
CA LEU A 325 -0.19 20.71 0.28
C LEU A 325 -1.25 21.23 1.27
N LYS A 326 -1.80 22.39 0.98
CA LYS A 326 -2.90 23.00 1.74
C LYS A 326 -3.97 23.46 0.76
N ASN A 327 -4.95 22.59 0.54
CA ASN A 327 -6.04 22.84 -0.39
C ASN A 327 -7.38 22.98 0.34
N PRO A 328 -8.36 23.69 -0.25
CA PRO A 328 -9.74 23.77 0.26
C PRO A 328 -10.33 22.37 0.43
N ALA A 329 -11.31 22.23 1.34
CA ALA A 329 -11.91 20.95 1.69
C ALA A 329 -12.48 20.16 0.48
N LEU A 330 -12.96 20.84 -0.56
CA LEU A 330 -13.46 20.21 -1.79
C LEU A 330 -12.33 19.60 -2.65
N LEU A 331 -11.15 20.23 -2.68
CA LEU A 331 -10.01 19.78 -3.48
C LEU A 331 -9.11 18.80 -2.73
N ARG A 332 -9.18 18.79 -1.40
CA ARG A 332 -8.32 17.97 -0.55
C ARG A 332 -8.34 16.48 -0.90
N PRO A 333 -9.49 15.83 -1.22
CA PRO A 333 -9.50 14.43 -1.62
C PRO A 333 -8.63 14.13 -2.85
N PHE A 334 -8.55 15.08 -3.81
CA PHE A 334 -7.74 14.92 -5.03
C PHE A 334 -6.23 14.99 -4.78
N GLU A 335 -5.79 15.45 -3.60
CA GLU A 335 -4.38 15.35 -3.20
C GLU A 335 -3.88 13.89 -3.17
N MET A 336 -4.79 12.92 -3.01
CA MET A 336 -4.47 11.51 -3.09
C MET A 336 -3.85 11.15 -4.45
N PHE A 337 -4.41 11.63 -5.56
CA PHE A 337 -3.87 11.39 -6.90
C PHE A 337 -2.51 12.06 -7.12
N VAL A 338 -2.34 13.28 -6.59
CA VAL A 338 -1.04 13.97 -6.64
C VAL A 338 0.01 13.22 -5.84
N LYS A 339 -0.33 12.70 -4.65
CA LYS A 339 0.58 11.90 -3.82
C LYS A 339 0.92 10.55 -4.46
N MET A 340 0.00 9.94 -5.22
CA MET A 340 0.24 8.68 -5.93
C MET A 340 1.24 8.84 -7.08
N TYR A 341 1.21 9.94 -7.79
CA TYR A 341 2.17 10.24 -8.85
C TYR A 341 3.53 10.67 -8.27
N GLY A 342 3.50 11.53 -7.26
CA GLY A 342 4.64 12.14 -6.58
C GLY A 342 4.30 13.57 -6.17
N LEU A 343 4.82 14.03 -5.04
CA LEU A 343 4.57 15.39 -4.59
C LEU A 343 5.29 16.42 -5.47
N PRO A 344 4.72 17.62 -5.67
CA PRO A 344 5.39 18.68 -6.41
C PRO A 344 6.68 19.12 -5.70
N ALA A 345 7.71 19.42 -6.44
CA ALA A 345 8.86 20.10 -5.88
C ALA A 345 8.43 21.48 -5.34
N TYR A 346 9.13 22.00 -4.33
CA TYR A 346 8.72 23.23 -3.64
C TYR A 346 8.49 24.44 -4.58
N ASN A 347 9.17 24.48 -5.73
CA ASN A 347 9.05 25.55 -6.71
C ASN A 347 8.04 25.25 -7.83
N GLU A 348 7.48 24.05 -7.86
CA GLU A 348 6.52 23.61 -8.87
C GLU A 348 5.11 24.13 -8.56
N PHE A 349 4.24 24.00 -9.54
CA PHE A 349 2.82 24.31 -9.40
C PHE A 349 2.10 23.13 -8.73
N ASP A 350 1.14 23.45 -7.85
CA ASP A 350 0.26 22.44 -7.26
C ASP A 350 -0.81 22.01 -8.28
N PRO A 351 -0.75 20.79 -8.83
CA PRO A 351 -1.68 20.35 -9.87
C PRO A 351 -3.05 19.92 -9.32
N THR A 352 -3.29 19.98 -8.00
CA THR A 352 -4.52 19.46 -7.37
C THR A 352 -5.79 20.07 -7.95
N LEU A 353 -5.81 21.38 -8.23
CA LEU A 353 -6.96 22.03 -8.86
C LEU A 353 -7.18 21.54 -10.29
N LEU A 354 -6.08 21.43 -11.05
CA LEU A 354 -6.15 21.00 -12.45
C LEU A 354 -6.69 19.57 -12.53
N ILE A 355 -6.11 18.64 -11.77
CA ILE A 355 -6.57 17.24 -11.77
C ILE A 355 -8.01 17.11 -11.27
N ALA A 356 -8.44 17.90 -10.28
CA ALA A 356 -9.81 17.85 -9.80
C ALA A 356 -10.83 18.19 -10.87
N VAL A 357 -10.53 19.22 -11.69
CA VAL A 357 -11.41 19.66 -12.77
C VAL A 357 -11.34 18.70 -13.96
N THR A 358 -10.14 18.39 -14.45
CA THR A 358 -9.94 17.58 -15.65
C THR A 358 -10.37 16.14 -15.45
N TYR A 359 -10.03 15.54 -14.32
CA TYR A 359 -10.45 14.19 -13.97
C TYR A 359 -11.97 14.05 -13.89
N SER A 360 -12.63 14.96 -13.18
CA SER A 360 -14.09 14.94 -13.07
C SER A 360 -14.78 15.18 -14.41
N LEU A 361 -14.21 16.06 -15.26
CA LEU A 361 -14.73 16.36 -16.59
C LEU A 361 -14.59 15.17 -17.54
N PHE A 362 -13.42 14.54 -17.61
CA PHE A 362 -13.21 13.36 -18.46
C PHE A 362 -14.03 12.16 -17.99
N PHE A 363 -14.11 11.93 -16.67
CA PHE A 363 -14.98 10.90 -16.13
C PHE A 363 -16.44 11.13 -16.53
N GLY A 364 -16.93 12.35 -16.35
CA GLY A 364 -18.30 12.71 -16.74
C GLY A 364 -18.57 12.55 -18.22
N PHE A 365 -17.61 12.89 -19.10
CA PHE A 365 -17.74 12.70 -20.54
C PHE A 365 -17.77 11.22 -20.94
N MET A 366 -16.91 10.38 -20.34
CA MET A 366 -16.86 8.95 -20.62
C MET A 366 -18.08 8.21 -20.05
N PHE A 367 -18.58 8.65 -18.92
CA PHE A 367 -19.65 8.01 -18.13
C PHE A 367 -20.88 8.93 -18.03
N GLY A 368 -21.38 9.39 -19.19
CA GLY A 368 -22.43 10.40 -19.29
C GLY A 368 -23.84 9.82 -19.15
N ASP A 369 -24.31 9.55 -17.92
CA ASP A 369 -25.67 9.12 -17.62
C ASP A 369 -26.20 9.83 -16.38
N VAL A 370 -27.41 10.42 -16.46
CA VAL A 370 -28.00 11.19 -15.35
C VAL A 370 -28.32 10.30 -14.15
N GLY A 371 -28.91 9.12 -14.39
CA GLY A 371 -29.36 8.24 -13.32
C GLY A 371 -28.21 7.63 -12.55
N GLN A 372 -27.23 7.09 -13.26
CA GLN A 372 -26.02 6.53 -12.68
C GLN A 372 -25.15 7.61 -12.06
N GLY A 373 -25.03 8.79 -12.70
CA GLY A 373 -24.30 9.95 -12.17
C GLY A 373 -24.85 10.44 -10.84
N LEU A 374 -26.19 10.53 -10.70
CA LEU A 374 -26.85 10.87 -9.43
C LEU A 374 -26.60 9.80 -8.35
N LEU A 375 -26.60 8.52 -8.74
CA LEU A 375 -26.31 7.43 -7.81
C LEU A 375 -24.88 7.52 -7.28
N LEU A 376 -23.89 7.80 -8.15
CA LEU A 376 -22.50 8.03 -7.76
C LEU A 376 -22.35 9.29 -6.90
N LEU A 377 -23.04 10.38 -7.24
CA LEU A 377 -23.02 11.62 -6.48
C LEU A 377 -23.52 11.42 -5.04
N ILE A 378 -24.73 10.86 -4.90
CA ILE A 378 -25.36 10.66 -3.58
C ILE A 378 -24.62 9.57 -2.81
N GLY A 379 -24.34 8.43 -3.43
CA GLY A 379 -23.64 7.31 -2.81
C GLY A 379 -22.22 7.68 -2.35
N GLY A 380 -21.47 8.39 -3.19
CA GLY A 380 -20.15 8.91 -2.86
C GLY A 380 -20.20 9.91 -1.70
N PHE A 381 -21.15 10.85 -1.73
CA PHE A 381 -21.30 11.84 -0.65
C PHE A 381 -21.66 11.18 0.69
N LEU A 382 -22.61 10.24 0.72
CA LEU A 382 -22.97 9.51 1.92
C LEU A 382 -21.78 8.71 2.46
N LEU A 383 -21.07 7.99 1.60
CA LEU A 383 -19.91 7.20 2.01
C LEU A 383 -18.77 8.08 2.57
N TYR A 384 -18.54 9.24 1.96
CA TYR A 384 -17.59 10.22 2.49
C TYR A 384 -18.03 10.76 3.86
N ARG A 385 -19.32 11.05 4.03
CA ARG A 385 -19.86 11.59 5.28
C ARG A 385 -19.74 10.61 6.44
N PHE A 386 -19.93 9.28 6.18
CA PHE A 386 -19.89 8.26 7.23
C PHE A 386 -18.48 7.72 7.48
N LYS A 387 -17.70 7.44 6.43
CA LYS A 387 -16.38 6.79 6.55
C LYS A 387 -15.18 7.73 6.31
N LYS A 388 -15.40 8.97 5.89
CA LYS A 388 -14.35 9.97 5.55
C LYS A 388 -13.29 9.45 4.58
N LEU A 389 -13.68 8.63 3.61
CA LEU A 389 -12.79 8.09 2.58
C LEU A 389 -12.63 9.12 1.46
N ASP A 390 -11.40 9.54 1.16
CA ASP A 390 -11.11 10.54 0.12
C ASP A 390 -11.59 10.09 -1.26
N LEU A 391 -11.44 8.81 -1.60
CA LEU A 391 -11.93 8.23 -2.86
C LEU A 391 -13.45 8.42 -3.04
N ALA A 392 -14.23 8.33 -1.97
CA ALA A 392 -15.68 8.51 -2.03
C ALA A 392 -16.07 9.96 -2.38
N ALA A 393 -15.30 10.94 -1.90
CA ALA A 393 -15.50 12.34 -2.27
C ALA A 393 -15.17 12.59 -3.76
N ILE A 394 -14.11 11.96 -4.28
CA ILE A 394 -13.75 12.02 -5.70
C ILE A 394 -14.88 11.44 -6.55
N ILE A 395 -15.40 10.25 -6.21
CA ILE A 395 -16.54 9.62 -6.89
C ILE A 395 -17.77 10.52 -6.89
N SER A 396 -18.03 11.23 -5.79
CA SER A 396 -19.13 12.19 -5.71
C SER A 396 -18.96 13.36 -6.69
N CYS A 397 -17.75 13.92 -6.81
CA CYS A 397 -17.44 14.97 -7.79
C CYS A 397 -17.57 14.46 -9.24
N CYS A 398 -17.09 13.24 -9.50
CA CYS A 398 -17.25 12.59 -10.82
C CYS A 398 -18.73 12.35 -11.16
N GLY A 399 -19.54 11.91 -10.18
CA GLY A 399 -20.98 11.74 -10.33
C GLY A 399 -21.70 13.05 -10.68
N PHE A 400 -21.26 14.17 -10.12
CA PHE A 400 -21.78 15.50 -10.49
C PHE A 400 -21.52 15.81 -11.97
N CYS A 401 -20.30 15.66 -12.45
CA CYS A 401 -19.97 15.86 -13.85
C CYS A 401 -20.68 14.86 -14.77
N SER A 402 -20.75 13.59 -14.37
CA SER A 402 -21.51 12.55 -15.08
C SER A 402 -22.98 12.93 -15.27
N THR A 403 -23.61 13.47 -14.25
CA THR A 403 -24.99 13.98 -14.34
C THR A 403 -25.13 15.10 -15.35
N ILE A 404 -24.17 16.05 -15.39
CA ILE A 404 -24.19 17.16 -16.36
C ILE A 404 -24.06 16.61 -17.80
N PHE A 405 -23.07 15.74 -18.05
CA PHE A 405 -22.90 15.14 -19.37
C PHE A 405 -24.06 14.22 -19.74
N GLY A 406 -24.67 13.54 -18.76
CA GLY A 406 -25.89 12.75 -18.96
C GLY A 406 -27.05 13.59 -19.50
N PHE A 407 -27.23 14.83 -19.02
CA PHE A 407 -28.20 15.77 -19.61
C PHE A 407 -27.81 16.22 -21.01
N LEU A 408 -26.52 16.41 -21.29
CA LEU A 408 -26.03 16.77 -22.62
C LEU A 408 -26.26 15.65 -23.64
N PHE A 409 -26.09 14.40 -23.23
CA PHE A 409 -26.26 13.22 -24.07
C PHE A 409 -27.70 12.70 -24.08
N GLY A 410 -28.54 13.09 -23.11
CA GLY A 410 -29.94 12.68 -23.00
C GLY A 410 -30.13 11.27 -22.50
N SER A 411 -29.21 10.69 -21.71
CA SER A 411 -29.30 9.35 -21.16
C SER A 411 -29.68 9.36 -19.68
N VAL A 412 -30.68 8.53 -19.31
CA VAL A 412 -31.12 8.30 -17.92
C VAL A 412 -31.25 6.81 -17.69
N PHE A 413 -30.34 6.20 -16.95
CA PHE A 413 -30.26 4.74 -16.79
C PHE A 413 -30.30 3.97 -18.12
N GLY A 414 -29.67 4.56 -19.16
CA GLY A 414 -29.66 4.02 -20.51
C GLY A 414 -30.89 4.32 -21.37
N PHE A 415 -31.95 4.90 -20.83
CA PHE A 415 -33.10 5.31 -21.62
C PHE A 415 -32.81 6.66 -22.30
N GLU A 416 -32.81 6.68 -23.63
CA GLU A 416 -32.54 7.89 -24.44
C GLU A 416 -33.81 8.65 -24.83
N ASP A 417 -35.00 8.09 -24.56
CA ASP A 417 -36.29 8.67 -24.89
C ASP A 417 -36.88 9.54 -23.78
N VAL A 418 -36.33 9.48 -22.55
CA VAL A 418 -36.87 10.18 -21.37
C VAL A 418 -36.53 11.67 -21.39
N ILE A 419 -35.31 12.00 -21.81
CA ILE A 419 -34.84 13.39 -21.87
C ILE A 419 -34.30 13.65 -23.29
N PRO A 420 -34.73 14.73 -23.98
CA PRO A 420 -34.14 15.08 -25.27
C PRO A 420 -32.67 15.47 -25.07
N ALA A 421 -31.79 14.88 -25.89
CA ALA A 421 -30.36 15.23 -25.87
C ALA A 421 -30.17 16.72 -26.15
N LEU A 422 -29.50 17.44 -25.24
CA LEU A 422 -29.23 18.86 -25.41
C LEU A 422 -28.07 19.14 -26.40
N TRP A 423 -27.19 18.16 -26.59
CA TRP A 423 -26.02 18.33 -27.45
C TRP A 423 -25.94 17.26 -28.54
N LEU A 424 -25.58 16.03 -28.22
CA LEU A 424 -25.49 14.92 -29.19
C LEU A 424 -25.74 13.56 -28.52
N ARG A 425 -26.22 12.60 -29.32
CA ARG A 425 -26.36 11.21 -28.89
C ARG A 425 -25.12 10.40 -29.25
N PRO A 426 -24.39 9.79 -28.29
CA PRO A 426 -23.13 9.11 -28.57
C PRO A 426 -23.25 7.94 -29.57
N ALA A 427 -24.37 7.23 -29.60
CA ALA A 427 -24.58 6.10 -30.49
C ALA A 427 -24.87 6.51 -31.95
N GLU A 428 -25.59 7.62 -32.18
CA GLU A 428 -26.19 7.96 -33.48
C GLU A 428 -25.45 9.11 -34.20
N ALA A 429 -24.74 9.98 -33.46
CA ALA A 429 -24.12 11.17 -34.02
C ALA A 429 -22.99 10.85 -35.00
N MET A 430 -23.20 11.13 -36.28
CA MET A 430 -22.22 10.91 -37.35
C MET A 430 -21.83 12.21 -38.04
N THR A 431 -20.53 12.48 -38.13
CA THR A 431 -19.97 13.60 -38.89
C THR A 431 -19.26 13.07 -40.15
N ALA A 432 -19.61 13.62 -41.30
CA ALA A 432 -18.94 13.28 -42.54
C ALA A 432 -17.62 14.07 -42.66
N LEU A 433 -16.50 13.34 -42.67
CA LEU A 433 -15.17 13.90 -42.84
C LEU A 433 -14.67 13.72 -44.27
N PRO A 434 -14.03 14.74 -44.88
CA PRO A 434 -13.68 14.72 -46.28
C PRO A 434 -12.67 13.63 -46.70
N PHE A 435 -11.95 13.03 -45.75
CA PHE A 435 -10.92 12.01 -46.07
C PHE A 435 -11.16 10.66 -45.39
N VAL A 436 -11.84 10.64 -44.23
CA VAL A 436 -12.03 9.46 -43.39
C VAL A 436 -13.42 8.83 -43.52
N GLY A 437 -14.32 9.51 -44.23
CA GLY A 437 -15.70 9.09 -44.40
C GLY A 437 -16.60 9.54 -43.20
N ARG A 438 -17.55 8.70 -42.82
CA ARG A 438 -18.43 8.98 -41.64
C ARG A 438 -17.79 8.50 -40.38
N LEU A 439 -17.49 9.42 -39.48
CA LEU A 439 -16.93 9.14 -38.16
C LEU A 439 -17.92 9.62 -37.09
N ASN A 440 -17.99 8.89 -35.98
CA ASN A 440 -18.85 9.31 -34.88
C ASN A 440 -18.36 10.66 -34.34
N THR A 441 -19.27 11.60 -34.18
CA THR A 441 -19.01 12.98 -33.74
C THR A 441 -18.36 13.03 -32.35
N VAL A 442 -18.63 12.03 -31.49
CA VAL A 442 -18.04 11.91 -30.15
C VAL A 442 -16.51 11.78 -30.21
N PHE A 443 -15.96 11.03 -31.18
CA PHE A 443 -14.51 10.92 -31.35
C PHE A 443 -13.88 12.26 -31.76
N VAL A 444 -14.54 12.98 -32.65
CA VAL A 444 -14.05 14.30 -33.10
C VAL A 444 -14.04 15.29 -31.93
N THR A 445 -15.10 15.30 -31.12
CA THR A 445 -15.18 16.16 -29.94
C THR A 445 -14.19 15.75 -28.85
N ALA A 446 -13.97 14.45 -28.65
CA ALA A 446 -12.96 13.94 -27.69
C ALA A 446 -11.53 14.36 -28.09
N ILE A 447 -11.18 14.26 -29.39
CA ILE A 447 -9.90 14.72 -29.93
C ILE A 447 -9.76 16.24 -29.76
N ALA A 448 -10.79 17.01 -30.11
CA ALA A 448 -10.78 18.48 -29.98
C ALA A 448 -10.61 18.90 -28.51
N LEU A 449 -11.31 18.24 -27.59
CA LEU A 449 -11.17 18.47 -26.16
C LEU A 449 -9.74 18.12 -25.69
N GLY A 450 -9.20 17.00 -26.17
CA GLY A 450 -7.83 16.58 -25.88
C GLY A 450 -6.78 17.58 -26.38
N MET A 451 -6.95 18.07 -27.60
CA MET A 451 -6.06 19.12 -28.15
C MET A 451 -6.12 20.41 -27.32
N GLY A 452 -7.32 20.82 -26.90
CA GLY A 452 -7.48 21.94 -25.99
C GLY A 452 -6.79 21.75 -24.64
N MET A 453 -6.86 20.52 -24.09
CA MET A 453 -6.19 20.19 -22.84
C MET A 453 -4.67 20.15 -22.96
N ILE A 454 -4.12 19.66 -24.07
CA ILE A 454 -2.68 19.71 -24.34
C ILE A 454 -2.20 21.16 -24.42
N LEU A 455 -2.94 22.04 -25.13
CA LEU A 455 -2.61 23.47 -25.17
C LEU A 455 -2.66 24.13 -23.79
N LEU A 456 -3.65 23.77 -22.97
CA LEU A 456 -3.77 24.26 -21.60
C LEU A 456 -2.55 23.82 -20.74
N THR A 457 -2.14 22.56 -20.83
CA THR A 457 -0.97 22.07 -20.08
C THR A 457 0.32 22.73 -20.54
N MET A 458 0.49 23.04 -21.83
CA MET A 458 1.62 23.81 -22.33
C MET A 458 1.65 25.25 -21.78
N ILE A 459 0.50 25.90 -21.68
CA ILE A 459 0.39 27.23 -21.04
C ILE A 459 0.80 27.15 -19.56
N VAL A 460 0.33 26.13 -18.85
CA VAL A 460 0.72 25.92 -17.44
C VAL A 460 2.23 25.69 -17.34
N ASN A 461 2.81 24.84 -18.21
CA ASN A 461 4.25 24.63 -18.24
C ASN A 461 5.05 25.91 -18.48
N MET A 462 4.63 26.74 -19.45
CA MET A 462 5.26 28.04 -19.70
C MET A 462 5.19 28.94 -18.47
N ALA A 463 4.03 29.03 -17.81
CA ALA A 463 3.85 29.84 -16.61
C ALA A 463 4.78 29.37 -15.45
N VAL A 464 4.91 28.06 -15.27
CA VAL A 464 5.78 27.46 -14.24
C VAL A 464 7.26 27.72 -14.59
N SER A 465 7.67 27.44 -15.83
CA SER A 465 9.06 27.62 -16.29
C SER A 465 9.48 29.11 -16.23
N PHE A 466 8.59 30.02 -16.57
CA PHE A 466 8.83 31.47 -16.44
C PHE A 466 9.06 31.86 -14.97
N LYS A 467 8.25 31.31 -14.03
CA LYS A 467 8.44 31.55 -12.59
C LYS A 467 9.77 30.99 -12.08
N CYS A 468 10.20 29.85 -12.62
CA CYS A 468 11.49 29.23 -12.29
C CYS A 468 12.69 29.90 -12.96
N ARG A 469 12.48 30.87 -13.85
CA ARG A 469 13.52 31.54 -14.67
C ARG A 469 14.35 30.57 -15.54
N ASP A 470 13.73 29.47 -15.97
CA ASP A 470 14.35 28.53 -16.89
C ASP A 470 14.05 28.99 -18.32
N THR A 471 15.03 29.64 -18.96
CA THR A 471 14.86 30.23 -20.28
C THR A 471 14.75 29.19 -21.39
N GLU A 472 15.45 28.09 -21.28
CA GLU A 472 15.40 27.00 -22.23
C GLU A 472 14.00 26.41 -22.31
N LYS A 473 13.46 26.00 -21.15
CA LYS A 473 12.12 25.39 -21.05
C LYS A 473 10.98 26.34 -21.36
N THR A 474 11.16 27.65 -21.13
CA THR A 474 10.12 28.64 -21.42
C THR A 474 9.96 28.89 -22.92
N TRP A 475 11.08 29.04 -23.65
CA TRP A 475 11.05 29.54 -25.03
C TRP A 475 11.26 28.45 -26.08
N PHE A 476 12.21 27.55 -25.88
CA PHE A 476 12.72 26.67 -26.93
C PHE A 476 12.31 25.19 -26.76
N ASP A 477 11.81 24.80 -25.59
CA ASP A 477 11.44 23.41 -25.31
C ASP A 477 10.17 22.98 -26.06
N THR A 478 9.99 21.70 -26.21
CA THR A 478 8.84 21.03 -26.83
C THR A 478 7.51 21.38 -26.16
N ASN A 479 7.49 21.55 -24.84
CA ASN A 479 6.33 22.01 -24.09
C ASN A 479 6.40 23.51 -23.77
N GLY A 480 7.37 24.25 -24.32
CA GLY A 480 7.53 25.70 -24.24
C GLY A 480 6.79 26.46 -25.35
N LEU A 481 7.16 27.72 -25.54
CA LEU A 481 6.51 28.59 -26.52
C LEU A 481 6.64 28.05 -27.97
N ALA A 482 7.82 27.51 -28.34
CA ALA A 482 8.03 26.98 -29.69
C ALA A 482 7.09 25.79 -29.95
N GLY A 483 7.01 24.83 -29.02
CA GLY A 483 6.08 23.68 -29.11
C GLY A 483 4.61 24.12 -29.10
N PHE A 484 4.26 25.11 -28.28
CA PHE A 484 2.90 25.67 -28.23
C PHE A 484 2.46 26.29 -29.58
N ILE A 485 3.31 27.10 -30.22
CA ILE A 485 3.02 27.70 -31.54
C ILE A 485 2.87 26.58 -32.57
N PHE A 486 3.75 25.60 -32.61
CA PHE A 486 3.67 24.47 -33.51
C PHE A 486 2.34 23.70 -33.36
N TYR A 487 2.00 23.31 -32.12
CA TYR A 487 0.81 22.51 -31.83
C TYR A 487 -0.49 23.31 -32.06
N LEU A 488 -0.49 24.59 -31.71
CA LEU A 488 -1.61 25.51 -32.00
C LEU A 488 -1.83 25.65 -33.50
N SER A 489 -0.74 25.78 -34.28
CA SER A 489 -0.80 25.84 -35.74
C SER A 489 -1.39 24.55 -36.33
N LEU A 490 -0.98 23.41 -35.82
CA LEU A 490 -1.51 22.11 -36.21
C LEU A 490 -3.01 22.01 -35.91
N ALA A 491 -3.41 22.39 -34.69
CA ALA A 491 -4.82 22.40 -34.29
C ALA A 491 -5.66 23.36 -35.18
N ALA A 492 -5.16 24.53 -35.45
CA ALA A 492 -5.84 25.51 -36.31
C ALA A 492 -6.02 24.99 -37.74
N VAL A 493 -5.00 24.36 -38.32
CA VAL A 493 -5.09 23.74 -39.64
C VAL A 493 -6.12 22.65 -39.70
N ILE A 494 -6.14 21.75 -38.67
CA ILE A 494 -7.14 20.68 -38.57
C ILE A 494 -8.54 21.27 -38.46
N ILE A 495 -8.77 22.28 -37.65
CA ILE A 495 -10.09 22.93 -37.47
C ILE A 495 -10.54 23.61 -38.80
N LEU A 496 -9.66 24.33 -39.45
CA LEU A 496 -9.98 24.98 -40.74
C LEU A 496 -10.34 23.95 -41.81
N TYR A 497 -9.58 22.85 -41.87
CA TYR A 497 -9.84 21.73 -42.77
C TYR A 497 -11.20 21.08 -42.50
N MET A 498 -11.51 20.81 -41.22
CA MET A 498 -12.78 20.23 -40.80
C MET A 498 -13.99 21.14 -41.08
N THR A 499 -13.82 22.46 -40.96
CA THR A 499 -14.88 23.43 -41.23
C THR A 499 -15.03 23.77 -42.71
N GLY A 500 -14.23 23.15 -43.61
CA GLY A 500 -14.26 23.38 -45.06
C GLY A 500 -13.84 24.78 -45.46
N ARG A 501 -13.14 25.52 -44.59
CA ARG A 501 -12.62 26.86 -44.90
C ARG A 501 -11.30 26.76 -45.67
N PRO A 502 -10.99 27.75 -46.52
CA PRO A 502 -9.74 27.74 -47.26
C PRO A 502 -8.54 27.77 -46.30
N LEU A 503 -7.57 26.91 -46.57
CA LEU A 503 -6.32 26.89 -45.83
C LEU A 503 -5.50 28.16 -46.10
N PRO A 504 -4.68 28.64 -45.15
CA PRO A 504 -3.75 29.74 -45.37
C PRO A 504 -2.79 29.48 -46.52
N ALA A 505 -2.23 30.52 -47.12
CA ALA A 505 -1.25 30.40 -48.19
C ALA A 505 -0.07 29.48 -47.76
N THR A 506 0.45 28.67 -48.68
CA THR A 506 1.55 27.72 -48.45
C THR A 506 2.77 28.33 -47.78
N ALA A 507 3.07 29.58 -48.07
CA ALA A 507 4.16 30.34 -47.43
C ALA A 507 3.90 30.58 -45.93
N VAL A 508 2.65 30.89 -45.54
CA VAL A 508 2.26 31.08 -44.14
C VAL A 508 2.33 29.77 -43.39
N LEU A 509 1.83 28.68 -43.99
CA LEU A 509 1.93 27.34 -43.41
C LEU A 509 3.39 26.91 -43.21
N ALA A 510 4.25 27.12 -44.20
CA ALA A 510 5.68 26.83 -44.09
C ALA A 510 6.33 27.58 -42.91
N VAL A 511 6.05 28.85 -42.74
CA VAL A 511 6.58 29.64 -41.61
C VAL A 511 6.04 29.12 -40.27
N MET A 512 4.73 28.83 -40.20
CA MET A 512 4.08 28.37 -38.96
C MET A 512 4.57 27.01 -38.47
N PHE A 513 5.06 26.15 -39.38
CA PHE A 513 5.57 24.83 -39.01
C PHE A 513 7.10 24.77 -38.91
N VAL A 514 7.81 25.36 -39.91
CA VAL A 514 9.26 25.26 -39.99
C VAL A 514 9.97 26.09 -38.92
N VAL A 515 9.50 27.29 -38.61
CA VAL A 515 10.15 28.15 -37.61
C VAL A 515 10.11 27.54 -36.21
N PRO A 516 8.96 27.09 -35.69
CA PRO A 516 8.94 26.42 -34.38
C PRO A 516 9.79 25.14 -34.34
N LEU A 517 9.79 24.34 -35.40
CA LEU A 517 10.61 23.13 -35.47
C LEU A 517 12.11 23.46 -35.47
N LEU A 518 12.55 24.51 -36.15
CA LEU A 518 13.92 25.00 -36.09
C LEU A 518 14.29 25.52 -34.71
N LEU A 519 13.37 26.20 -34.01
CA LEU A 519 13.60 26.66 -32.64
C LEU A 519 13.77 25.50 -31.67
N ILE A 520 12.98 24.42 -31.82
CA ILE A 520 13.11 23.19 -31.01
C ILE A 520 14.42 22.48 -31.35
N PHE A 521 14.78 22.36 -32.63
CA PHE A 521 16.04 21.72 -33.07
C PHE A 521 17.28 22.45 -32.55
N LEU A 522 17.23 23.77 -32.47
CA LEU A 522 18.35 24.63 -32.03
C LEU A 522 18.20 25.03 -30.54
N LYS A 523 17.43 24.31 -29.72
CA LYS A 523 17.11 24.70 -28.34
C LYS A 523 18.37 24.94 -27.49
N GLU A 524 19.34 24.02 -27.53
CA GLU A 524 20.57 24.11 -26.74
C GLU A 524 21.47 25.30 -27.14
N PRO A 525 21.83 25.49 -28.43
CA PRO A 525 22.66 26.61 -28.82
C PRO A 525 21.96 27.95 -28.63
N LEU A 526 20.64 28.03 -28.80
CA LEU A 526 19.89 29.27 -28.60
C LEU A 526 19.77 29.58 -27.08
N ALA A 527 19.54 28.62 -26.24
CA ALA A 527 19.52 28.80 -24.79
C ALA A 527 20.89 29.26 -24.27
N ALA A 528 22.00 28.62 -24.72
CA ALA A 528 23.35 29.02 -24.37
C ALA A 528 23.67 30.47 -24.82
N LEU A 529 23.18 30.89 -25.99
CA LEU A 529 23.36 32.26 -26.50
C LEU A 529 22.60 33.28 -25.64
N VAL A 530 21.37 32.97 -25.22
CA VAL A 530 20.55 33.87 -24.38
C VAL A 530 21.13 33.96 -22.96
N GLU A 531 21.60 32.84 -22.39
CA GLU A 531 22.17 32.81 -21.04
C GLU A 531 23.64 33.25 -20.98
N ARG A 532 24.25 33.60 -22.14
CA ARG A 532 25.65 33.99 -22.26
C ARG A 532 26.63 32.96 -21.70
N ARG A 533 26.25 31.71 -21.72
CA ARG A 533 27.15 30.56 -21.42
C ARG A 533 27.90 30.22 -22.69
N GLY A 534 29.17 29.86 -22.56
CA GLY A 534 29.95 29.39 -23.72
C GLY A 534 29.28 28.16 -24.32
N PRO A 535 29.17 28.05 -25.66
CA PRO A 535 28.57 26.88 -26.29
C PRO A 535 29.41 25.64 -26.03
N GLU A 536 28.93 24.76 -25.17
CA GLU A 536 29.42 23.38 -25.08
C GLU A 536 28.84 22.59 -26.26
N LEU A 537 29.30 22.87 -27.48
CA LEU A 537 28.93 22.12 -28.68
C LEU A 537 29.64 20.76 -28.65
N SER A 538 28.96 19.76 -28.16
CA SER A 538 29.37 18.37 -28.31
C SER A 538 29.37 17.98 -29.81
N GLY A 539 30.53 17.89 -30.42
CA GLY A 539 30.84 17.24 -31.71
C GLY A 539 29.85 17.45 -32.88
N GLY A 540 30.15 18.42 -33.75
CA GLY A 540 29.36 18.89 -34.91
C GLY A 540 28.41 17.92 -35.64
N ALA A 541 28.82 16.73 -36.03
CA ALA A 541 27.95 15.77 -36.75
C ALA A 541 26.99 15.04 -35.79
N MET A 542 27.38 14.76 -34.57
CA MET A 542 26.55 14.07 -33.58
C MET A 542 25.36 14.92 -33.15
N PHE A 543 25.54 16.24 -33.02
CA PHE A 543 24.46 17.19 -32.74
C PHE A 543 23.31 17.13 -33.77
N PHE A 544 23.64 17.05 -35.07
CA PHE A 544 22.63 16.95 -36.12
C PHE A 544 21.86 15.62 -36.08
N VAL A 545 22.54 14.53 -35.79
CA VAL A 545 21.90 13.21 -35.68
C VAL A 545 21.00 13.14 -34.46
N GLU A 546 21.47 13.61 -33.31
CA GLU A 546 20.72 13.64 -32.05
C GLU A 546 19.49 14.55 -32.15
N GLY A 547 19.66 15.78 -32.68
CA GLY A 547 18.57 16.70 -32.89
C GLY A 547 17.53 16.20 -33.90
N PHE A 548 17.91 15.46 -34.93
CA PHE A 548 16.98 14.83 -35.86
C PHE A 548 16.11 13.76 -35.17
N PHE A 549 16.71 12.88 -34.38
CA PHE A 549 15.98 11.86 -33.64
C PHE A 549 15.07 12.48 -32.58
N GLU A 550 15.54 13.50 -31.88
CA GLU A 550 14.74 14.24 -30.90
C GLU A 550 13.51 14.88 -31.56
N LEU A 551 13.69 15.53 -32.70
CA LEU A 551 12.58 16.13 -33.44
C LEU A 551 11.57 15.11 -33.93
N PHE A 552 12.03 13.93 -34.36
CA PHE A 552 11.17 12.82 -34.77
C PHE A 552 10.38 12.27 -33.57
N GLU A 553 11.02 12.11 -32.41
CA GLU A 553 10.37 11.70 -31.16
C GLU A 553 9.30 12.70 -30.72
N VAL A 554 9.57 13.99 -30.83
CA VAL A 554 8.61 15.06 -30.52
C VAL A 554 7.36 14.99 -31.38
N LEU A 555 7.53 14.81 -32.70
CA LEU A 555 6.41 14.68 -33.63
C LEU A 555 5.56 13.44 -33.34
N LEU A 556 6.22 12.30 -33.08
CA LEU A 556 5.55 11.06 -32.68
C LEU A 556 4.79 11.23 -31.36
N SER A 557 5.41 11.91 -30.38
CA SER A 557 4.79 12.17 -29.08
C SER A 557 3.52 13.03 -29.22
N TYR A 558 3.56 14.11 -30.01
CA TYR A 558 2.37 14.92 -30.26
C TYR A 558 1.25 14.13 -30.92
N PHE A 559 1.58 13.32 -31.92
CA PHE A 559 0.61 12.48 -32.61
C PHE A 559 0.01 11.45 -31.67
N SER A 560 0.84 10.69 -30.97
CA SER A 560 0.44 9.61 -30.05
C SER A 560 -0.42 10.15 -28.91
N ASN A 561 -0.01 11.26 -28.30
CA ASN A 561 -0.74 11.88 -27.21
C ASN A 561 -2.10 12.43 -27.66
N THR A 562 -2.18 13.02 -28.85
CA THR A 562 -3.45 13.48 -29.41
C THR A 562 -4.39 12.31 -29.69
N LEU A 563 -3.86 11.22 -30.26
CA LEU A 563 -4.63 10.01 -30.55
C LEU A 563 -5.12 9.32 -29.26
N SER A 564 -4.38 9.43 -28.17
CA SER A 564 -4.75 8.84 -26.86
C SER A 564 -6.11 9.36 -26.36
N PHE A 565 -6.52 10.57 -26.72
CA PHE A 565 -7.83 11.14 -26.35
C PHE A 565 -9.02 10.50 -27.09
N VAL A 566 -8.78 9.74 -28.18
CA VAL A 566 -9.83 8.95 -28.83
C VAL A 566 -10.48 7.97 -27.84
N ARG A 567 -9.73 7.52 -26.85
CA ARG A 567 -10.22 6.66 -25.77
C ARG A 567 -11.40 7.28 -25.01
N VAL A 568 -11.39 8.61 -24.81
CA VAL A 568 -12.49 9.32 -24.14
C VAL A 568 -13.81 9.11 -24.90
N GLY A 569 -13.76 9.28 -26.23
CA GLY A 569 -14.90 9.03 -27.09
C GLY A 569 -15.29 7.53 -27.17
N ALA A 570 -14.29 6.65 -27.19
CA ALA A 570 -14.52 5.20 -27.24
C ALA A 570 -15.29 4.70 -26.00
N PHE A 571 -14.94 5.17 -24.81
CA PHE A 571 -15.66 4.80 -23.60
C PHE A 571 -17.07 5.41 -23.53
N ALA A 572 -17.25 6.64 -24.01
CA ALA A 572 -18.60 7.23 -24.08
C ALA A 572 -19.54 6.44 -25.01
N VAL A 573 -19.04 5.97 -26.17
CA VAL A 573 -19.81 5.13 -27.09
C VAL A 573 -20.02 3.73 -26.51
N SER A 574 -18.99 3.15 -25.85
CA SER A 574 -19.07 1.85 -25.18
C SER A 574 -20.12 1.85 -24.07
N HIS A 575 -20.17 2.91 -23.28
CA HIS A 575 -21.18 3.09 -22.24
C HIS A 575 -22.61 3.05 -22.81
N ALA A 576 -22.87 3.86 -23.85
CA ALA A 576 -24.17 3.85 -24.51
C ALA A 576 -24.53 2.46 -25.06
N ALA A 577 -23.57 1.78 -25.71
CA ALA A 577 -23.77 0.43 -26.24
C ALA A 577 -24.06 -0.61 -25.13
N MET A 578 -23.32 -0.56 -24.01
CA MET A 578 -23.57 -1.47 -22.87
C MET A 578 -24.95 -1.25 -22.25
N MET A 579 -25.37 0.00 -22.12
CA MET A 579 -26.68 0.31 -21.60
C MET A 579 -27.79 -0.17 -22.54
N GLN A 580 -27.61 -0.06 -23.84
CA GLN A 580 -28.53 -0.61 -24.84
C GLN A 580 -28.65 -2.14 -24.71
N VAL A 581 -27.55 -2.87 -24.49
CA VAL A 581 -27.57 -4.31 -24.23
C VAL A 581 -28.37 -4.65 -22.96
N VAL A 582 -28.19 -3.88 -21.86
CA VAL A 582 -28.96 -4.06 -20.62
C VAL A 582 -30.46 -3.88 -20.86
N LEU A 583 -30.84 -2.85 -21.63
CA LEU A 583 -32.24 -2.59 -21.97
C LEU A 583 -32.83 -3.69 -22.87
N MET A 584 -32.07 -4.20 -23.84
CA MET A 584 -32.47 -5.32 -24.69
C MET A 584 -32.70 -6.59 -23.86
N LEU A 585 -31.77 -6.93 -22.95
CA LEU A 585 -31.91 -8.08 -22.04
C LEU A 585 -33.11 -7.95 -21.08
N SER A 586 -33.45 -6.71 -20.71
CA SER A 586 -34.62 -6.45 -19.84
C SER A 586 -35.97 -6.58 -20.55
N GLY A 587 -35.97 -6.74 -21.90
CA GLY A 587 -37.19 -6.80 -22.70
C GLY A 587 -37.86 -5.44 -22.90
N ALA A 588 -37.18 -4.33 -22.69
CA ALA A 588 -37.74 -2.98 -22.84
C ALA A 588 -38.31 -2.74 -24.26
N GLU A 589 -37.69 -3.30 -25.28
CA GLU A 589 -38.11 -3.20 -26.70
C GLU A 589 -39.37 -4.10 -26.99
N THR A 590 -39.56 -5.17 -26.23
CA THR A 590 -40.67 -6.13 -26.45
C THR A 590 -41.92 -5.86 -25.60
N GLY A 591 -41.91 -4.79 -24.79
CA GLY A 591 -43.04 -4.38 -23.96
C GLY A 591 -43.19 -5.13 -22.64
N HIS A 592 -42.34 -6.13 -22.36
CA HIS A 592 -42.28 -6.84 -21.07
C HIS A 592 -41.05 -6.44 -20.27
N ILE A 593 -41.14 -5.32 -19.58
CA ILE A 593 -40.02 -4.75 -18.81
C ILE A 593 -39.74 -5.58 -17.54
N SER A 594 -38.55 -6.19 -17.45
CA SER A 594 -38.08 -6.87 -16.25
C SER A 594 -37.28 -5.89 -15.36
N ILE A 595 -37.90 -5.30 -14.37
CA ILE A 595 -37.25 -4.34 -13.43
C ILE A 595 -36.02 -4.93 -12.73
N PRO A 596 -36.00 -6.20 -12.24
CA PRO A 596 -34.78 -6.76 -11.63
C PRO A 596 -33.58 -6.80 -12.55
N VAL A 597 -33.79 -7.07 -13.86
CA VAL A 597 -32.70 -7.11 -14.86
C VAL A 597 -32.13 -5.71 -15.09
N ILE A 598 -32.99 -4.69 -15.14
CA ILE A 598 -32.55 -3.30 -15.27
C ILE A 598 -31.70 -2.88 -14.05
N VAL A 599 -32.19 -3.17 -12.84
CA VAL A 599 -31.48 -2.78 -11.60
C VAL A 599 -30.14 -3.50 -11.49
N LEU A 600 -30.10 -4.82 -11.72
CA LEU A 600 -28.88 -5.60 -11.67
C LEU A 600 -27.91 -5.19 -12.79
N GLY A 601 -28.40 -4.98 -14.01
CA GLY A 601 -27.59 -4.53 -15.14
C GLY A 601 -26.99 -3.16 -14.90
N ASN A 602 -27.78 -2.19 -14.45
CA ASN A 602 -27.28 -0.85 -14.09
C ASN A 602 -26.27 -0.89 -12.95
N LEU A 603 -26.50 -1.71 -11.93
CA LEU A 603 -25.56 -1.85 -10.82
C LEU A 603 -24.23 -2.45 -11.29
N PHE A 604 -24.30 -3.47 -12.15
CA PHE A 604 -23.12 -4.12 -12.74
C PHE A 604 -22.33 -3.16 -13.64
N VAL A 605 -23.01 -2.46 -14.56
CA VAL A 605 -22.38 -1.47 -15.45
C VAL A 605 -21.78 -0.33 -14.64
N CYS A 606 -22.53 0.24 -13.70
CA CYS A 606 -22.05 1.32 -12.85
C CYS A 606 -20.80 0.92 -12.04
N GLY A 607 -20.77 -0.29 -11.48
CA GLY A 607 -19.61 -0.77 -10.69
C GLY A 607 -18.40 -1.09 -11.55
N MET A 608 -18.58 -1.91 -12.59
CA MET A 608 -17.46 -2.38 -13.41
C MET A 608 -16.94 -1.27 -14.33
N GLU A 609 -17.82 -0.61 -15.05
CA GLU A 609 -17.42 0.43 -15.99
C GLU A 609 -16.93 1.68 -15.28
N GLY A 610 -17.58 2.10 -14.19
CA GLY A 610 -17.12 3.21 -13.37
C GLY A 610 -15.68 3.02 -12.86
N LEU A 611 -15.31 1.78 -12.47
CA LEU A 611 -13.94 1.46 -12.09
C LEU A 611 -12.98 1.57 -13.28
N VAL A 612 -13.33 0.97 -14.42
CA VAL A 612 -12.48 0.97 -15.63
C VAL A 612 -12.29 2.39 -16.15
N VAL A 613 -13.37 3.17 -16.26
CA VAL A 613 -13.32 4.58 -16.67
C VAL A 613 -12.45 5.38 -15.71
N GLY A 614 -12.61 5.21 -14.38
CA GLY A 614 -11.78 5.87 -13.38
C GLY A 614 -10.28 5.63 -13.59
N ILE A 615 -9.88 4.36 -13.87
CA ILE A 615 -8.48 4.00 -14.16
C ILE A 615 -8.02 4.64 -15.48
N GLN A 616 -8.85 4.65 -16.52
CA GLN A 616 -8.48 5.18 -17.82
C GLN A 616 -8.33 6.70 -17.83
N VAL A 617 -9.16 7.40 -17.05
CA VAL A 617 -9.00 8.85 -16.85
C VAL A 617 -7.71 9.15 -16.08
N LEU A 618 -7.41 8.37 -15.01
CA LEU A 618 -6.19 8.54 -14.25
C LEU A 618 -4.94 8.35 -15.13
N ARG A 619 -5.00 7.38 -16.03
CA ARG A 619 -3.94 7.16 -17.01
C ARG A 619 -3.75 8.36 -17.94
N LEU A 620 -4.84 8.95 -18.45
CA LEU A 620 -4.78 10.17 -19.26
C LEU A 620 -4.14 11.33 -18.49
N GLU A 621 -4.52 11.52 -17.22
CA GLU A 621 -3.95 12.57 -16.37
C GLU A 621 -2.44 12.40 -16.18
N TYR A 622 -1.97 11.20 -15.90
CA TYR A 622 -0.57 10.98 -15.58
C TYR A 622 0.34 10.96 -16.81
N TYR A 623 -0.07 10.32 -17.90
CA TYR A 623 0.81 10.14 -19.05
C TYR A 623 0.70 11.26 -20.09
N GLU A 624 -0.49 11.79 -20.34
CA GLU A 624 -0.69 12.80 -21.37
C GLU A 624 -0.64 14.23 -20.83
N LEU A 625 -1.05 14.46 -19.57
CA LEU A 625 -1.11 15.81 -18.99
C LEU A 625 0.08 16.10 -18.07
N PHE A 626 0.26 15.30 -16.99
CA PHE A 626 1.31 15.56 -15.97
C PHE A 626 2.72 15.46 -16.55
N SER A 627 2.99 14.51 -17.42
CA SER A 627 4.32 14.35 -18.06
C SER A 627 4.86 15.61 -18.73
N ARG A 628 3.98 16.57 -19.06
CA ARG A 628 4.36 17.80 -19.76
C ARG A 628 4.86 18.93 -18.87
N PHE A 629 4.36 19.04 -17.65
CA PHE A 629 4.67 20.18 -16.78
C PHE A 629 5.04 19.79 -15.35
N TYR A 630 4.91 18.52 -14.99
CA TYR A 630 5.01 18.07 -13.61
C TYR A 630 6.04 16.95 -13.45
N ARG A 631 6.99 17.10 -12.54
CA ARG A 631 8.05 16.11 -12.30
C ARG A 631 7.78 15.19 -11.12
N GLY A 632 7.08 15.68 -10.09
CA GLY A 632 6.73 14.90 -8.92
C GLY A 632 7.92 14.49 -8.04
N THR A 633 8.99 15.28 -8.01
CA THR A 633 10.23 14.99 -7.28
C THR A 633 10.27 15.60 -5.87
N GLY A 634 9.13 16.14 -5.41
CA GLY A 634 9.03 16.77 -4.11
C GLY A 634 9.12 15.78 -2.95
N ARG A 635 9.67 16.25 -1.83
CA ARG A 635 9.77 15.49 -0.57
C ARG A 635 8.55 15.76 0.29
N GLU A 636 7.94 14.72 0.86
CA GLU A 636 6.81 14.86 1.76
C GLU A 636 7.23 15.51 3.08
N PHE A 637 6.46 16.50 3.52
CA PHE A 637 6.60 17.06 4.87
C PHE A 637 6.12 16.04 5.89
N LYS A 638 7.07 15.43 6.61
CA LYS A 638 6.80 14.48 7.69
C LYS A 638 7.25 15.12 9.01
N PRO A 639 6.31 15.67 9.79
CA PRO A 639 6.69 16.21 11.10
C PRO A 639 7.24 15.07 11.96
N PHE A 640 8.37 15.30 12.57
CA PHE A 640 9.03 14.32 13.43
C PHE A 640 8.22 14.08 14.69
N LEU A 641 7.66 15.14 15.25
CA LEU A 641 6.76 15.13 16.38
C LEU A 641 5.34 15.46 15.90
N LYS A 642 4.38 14.62 16.22
CA LYS A 642 2.96 14.95 16.00
C LYS A 642 2.56 15.96 17.06
N LYS A 643 1.91 17.03 16.62
CA LYS A 643 1.38 18.06 17.50
C LYS A 643 0.51 17.39 18.58
N GLN A 644 0.99 17.35 19.81
CA GLN A 644 0.19 16.94 20.95
C GLN A 644 -0.75 18.10 21.28
N THR A 645 -2.05 17.90 21.06
CA THR A 645 -3.10 18.79 21.54
C THR A 645 -3.26 18.49 23.03
N PHE A 646 -2.64 19.33 23.86
CA PHE A 646 -2.90 19.37 25.29
C PHE A 646 -4.24 20.02 25.59
#